data_84c7b9f9a560f8a94058fb75da821c5b
#
_entry.id   84c7b9f9a560f8a94058fb75da821c5b
#
_cell.length_a   1.000
_cell.length_b   1.000
_cell.length_c   1.000
_cell.angle_alpha   90.00
_cell.angle_beta   90.00
_cell.angle_gamma   90.00
#
_symmetry.space_group_name_H-M   'P 1'
#
loop_
_entity.id
_entity.type
_entity.pdbx_description
1 polymer ?
#
loop_
_entity_poly.entity_id
_entity_poly.type
_entity_poly.pdbx_seq_one_letter_code
_entity_poly.pdbx_strand_id
1 'polypeptide(L)'
;LTSITDSLNRLPKKELNQWIKKNQKTKTKAINISVGVKQNLSTQKSSKNSNAEASTSKIKTLHFRQKNVHDFAWFADKKWLVQKGELTLPNSSRKVTLWSFYLPKNVETWRNSIEYLHDSGYWYSGYYGDYPYNHITAVDGDLSAGGGMEYPNITVIASMPSKHLLEMVIMHEVGHNWFYGIIGSNERYHTWMDEGLNEYSCIRYWQDKYKKDNERFVVIPLIQDKLGIAKDLKFSWVEYFQYSLSAKSQNAQPLNLKADEYKGSNYGQNYSKTAVFTRFLQHYLGEEKMDEIMQDYYDVWKFRHPYPEDFQKIVEKHTDKDLNWYFDGVFNSTDYVDYSINKDREQFTISNHGDLKTPVEVVFYGDNHKILERRWLENINWRKNISGPEGTWYAIIDPDEHMPDVKRENNSTRKELHFNWIWNQPNYFDNEINILPWLFSYNYYNGWTPGTMLYKGGTPGYTSTTSFQPMWDFNNNQPALKFFHRKNFETNNFFKKSFFSISGMKYQGNTGGSIKFNGSFLPNNYSDFSKKNIVVGMNYSKLESGAFDTLIYSLSSVTTFSLEYQLNRKLDGILNRSSFNTGIIASSGFAKVWTDTKVNFQFSEKLGTEIRFWAGNFINNVNPPKQFRTYLSGGVDPNFTSYVYDRTGRSNGAILQNQYINEGPGLRGYLMNKDGSPTSTTNSVWGINITPSVPFYIDLAGGKDFNDTFTTVGLKFGPLILPLYQSWELENKSVKDFNWVKDRMRISFSTNINLFGFQF
;
A
#
# COMPACT_ATOMS: atom_id res chain seq x y z
N LEU A 1 16.52 16.52 27.44
CA LEU A 1 16.01 17.54 26.48
C LEU A 1 14.59 17.96 26.81
N THR A 2 13.68 17.03 27.11
CA THR A 2 12.26 17.31 27.45
C THR A 2 12.11 18.31 28.58
N SER A 3 12.88 18.20 29.69
CA SER A 3 12.79 19.10 30.83
C SER A 3 13.23 20.55 30.51
N ILE A 4 14.14 20.73 29.56
CA ILE A 4 14.61 22.06 29.11
C ILE A 4 13.54 22.69 28.20
N THR A 5 12.93 21.92 27.34
CA THR A 5 11.87 22.37 26.40
C THR A 5 10.64 22.81 27.19
N ASP A 6 10.22 22.05 28.20
CA ASP A 6 9.10 22.40 29.09
C ASP A 6 9.36 23.68 29.89
N SER A 7 10.60 23.85 30.35
CA SER A 7 10.99 25.07 31.04
C SER A 7 10.99 26.29 30.12
N LEU A 8 11.43 26.16 28.89
CA LEU A 8 11.47 27.24 27.88
C LEU A 8 10.07 27.65 27.42
N ASN A 9 9.18 26.68 27.19
CA ASN A 9 7.79 26.93 26.76
C ASN A 9 6.97 27.68 27.82
N ARG A 10 7.34 27.54 29.10
CA ARG A 10 6.68 28.24 30.24
C ARG A 10 7.17 29.65 30.48
N LEU A 11 8.26 30.08 29.81
CA LEU A 11 8.78 31.42 29.98
C LEU A 11 7.90 32.46 29.29
N PRO A 12 7.61 33.61 29.93
CA PRO A 12 7.01 34.74 29.24
C PRO A 12 7.82 35.16 28.03
N LYS A 13 7.16 35.60 26.95
CA LYS A 13 7.79 35.96 25.66
C LYS A 13 9.01 36.88 25.79
N LYS A 14 9.01 37.76 26.75
CA LYS A 14 10.14 38.70 27.06
C LYS A 14 11.35 37.93 27.59
N GLU A 15 11.16 36.99 28.48
CA GLU A 15 12.22 36.20 29.09
C GLU A 15 12.78 35.16 28.11
N LEU A 16 11.92 34.53 27.32
CA LEU A 16 12.32 33.63 26.23
C LEU A 16 13.21 34.38 25.23
N ASN A 17 12.85 35.58 24.82
CA ASN A 17 13.66 36.40 23.93
C ASN A 17 15.00 36.82 24.56
N GLN A 18 15.04 37.05 25.89
CA GLN A 18 16.30 37.31 26.61
C GLN A 18 17.18 36.07 26.67
N TRP A 19 16.58 34.91 26.91
CA TRP A 19 17.28 33.62 26.91
C TRP A 19 17.87 33.31 25.53
N ILE A 20 17.08 33.47 24.45
CA ILE A 20 17.54 33.34 23.06
C ILE A 20 18.71 34.28 22.77
N LYS A 21 18.61 35.56 23.10
CA LYS A 21 19.70 36.55 22.93
C LYS A 21 20.97 36.18 23.72
N LYS A 22 20.82 35.62 24.90
CA LYS A 22 21.93 35.20 25.74
C LYS A 22 22.68 33.99 25.16
N ASN A 23 21.95 33.05 24.55
CA ASN A 23 22.49 31.81 24.02
C ASN A 23 22.92 31.89 22.54
N GLN A 24 22.56 32.97 21.81
CA GLN A 24 23.03 33.27 20.46
C GLN A 24 24.52 33.60 20.34
N LYS A 25 25.26 33.69 21.45
CA LYS A 25 26.69 34.02 21.47
C LYS A 25 27.65 32.85 21.20
N THR A 26 27.16 31.67 20.84
CA THR A 26 28.03 30.57 20.46
C THR A 26 28.65 30.87 19.09
N LYS A 27 29.95 31.08 19.06
CA LYS A 27 30.72 31.31 17.81
C LYS A 27 30.58 30.10 16.87
N THR A 28 29.86 30.26 15.78
CA THR A 28 29.86 29.30 14.68
C THR A 28 31.25 29.22 14.09
N LYS A 29 31.86 28.05 14.05
CA LYS A 29 33.10 27.83 13.29
C LYS A 29 32.82 28.00 11.79
N ALA A 30 33.63 28.78 11.10
CA ALA A 30 33.56 28.90 9.65
C ALA A 30 33.85 27.53 9.00
N ILE A 31 32.97 27.10 8.13
CA ILE A 31 33.12 25.89 7.31
C ILE A 31 33.63 26.35 5.95
N ASN A 32 34.82 25.89 5.53
CA ASN A 32 35.37 26.17 4.20
C ASN A 32 34.71 25.23 3.17
N ILE A 33 33.90 25.78 2.29
CA ILE A 33 33.24 25.06 1.20
C ILE A 33 33.76 25.59 -0.13
N SER A 34 34.29 24.72 -0.98
CA SER A 34 34.64 25.09 -2.37
C SER A 34 33.44 24.89 -3.28
N VAL A 35 32.79 25.96 -3.70
CA VAL A 35 31.64 25.93 -4.60
C VAL A 35 32.04 26.52 -5.95
N GLY A 36 31.94 25.73 -7.01
CA GLY A 36 32.03 26.20 -8.39
C GLY A 36 30.66 26.59 -8.92
N VAL A 37 30.30 27.86 -8.96
CA VAL A 37 29.05 28.33 -9.53
C VAL A 37 29.30 28.85 -10.94
N LYS A 38 28.70 28.21 -11.96
CA LYS A 38 28.46 28.84 -13.26
C LYS A 38 27.01 29.30 -13.33
N GLN A 39 26.79 30.61 -13.37
CA GLN A 39 25.51 31.16 -13.79
C GLN A 39 25.39 31.04 -15.32
N ASN A 40 24.46 30.25 -15.81
CA ASN A 40 23.97 30.34 -17.18
C ASN A 40 22.45 30.46 -17.16
N LEU A 41 21.97 31.67 -17.19
CA LEU A 41 20.61 32.05 -17.52
C LEU A 41 20.45 31.98 -19.05
N SER A 42 20.24 30.80 -19.60
CA SER A 42 19.66 30.63 -20.93
C SER A 42 19.23 29.17 -21.12
N THR A 43 18.05 28.99 -21.64
CA THR A 43 17.58 27.73 -22.19
C THR A 43 18.49 27.23 -23.31
N GLN A 44 19.53 26.49 -23.00
CA GLN A 44 20.35 25.81 -24.01
C GLN A 44 19.91 24.35 -24.15
N LYS A 45 19.60 23.97 -25.39
CA LYS A 45 19.42 22.58 -25.83
C LYS A 45 20.61 21.74 -25.37
N SER A 46 20.29 20.61 -24.72
CA SER A 46 21.30 19.65 -24.24
C SER A 46 22.21 19.18 -25.37
N SER A 47 23.47 19.49 -25.29
CA SER A 47 24.50 18.77 -26.04
C SER A 47 24.95 17.54 -25.25
N LYS A 48 25.04 16.42 -25.92
CA LYS A 48 25.36 15.10 -25.37
C LYS A 48 26.77 14.91 -24.77
N ASN A 49 27.59 15.92 -24.71
CA ASN A 49 28.97 15.85 -24.21
C ASN A 49 29.31 17.12 -23.42
N SER A 50 28.96 17.18 -22.15
CA SER A 50 29.56 18.13 -21.22
C SER A 50 30.54 17.40 -20.30
N ASN A 51 31.83 17.40 -20.67
CA ASN A 51 32.86 17.17 -19.67
C ASN A 51 32.72 18.27 -18.62
N ALA A 52 32.42 17.90 -17.38
CA ALA A 52 32.37 18.86 -16.29
C ALA A 52 33.74 19.54 -16.18
N GLU A 53 33.79 20.89 -16.25
CA GLU A 53 35.03 21.60 -16.05
C GLU A 53 35.67 21.27 -14.69
N ALA A 54 36.96 21.11 -14.65
CA ALA A 54 37.70 20.85 -13.42
C ALA A 54 37.42 21.95 -12.37
N SER A 55 37.36 21.58 -11.11
CA SER A 55 37.22 22.52 -10.01
C SER A 55 38.41 23.50 -10.00
N THR A 56 38.15 24.79 -9.79
CA THR A 56 39.21 25.78 -9.59
C THR A 56 40.03 25.46 -8.33
N SER A 57 41.33 25.68 -8.38
CA SER A 57 42.20 25.59 -7.21
C SER A 57 42.02 26.72 -6.20
N LYS A 58 41.23 27.76 -6.54
CA LYS A 58 40.96 28.89 -5.64
C LYS A 58 39.94 28.47 -4.57
N ILE A 59 40.38 28.57 -3.32
CA ILE A 59 39.51 28.36 -2.15
C ILE A 59 38.69 29.62 -1.93
N LYS A 60 37.38 29.44 -1.71
CA LYS A 60 36.44 30.50 -1.29
C LYS A 60 35.88 30.14 0.07
N THR A 61 35.79 31.15 0.94
CA THR A 61 35.08 31.03 2.21
C THR A 61 33.71 31.68 2.08
N LEU A 62 32.65 30.95 2.37
CA LEU A 62 31.27 31.44 2.35
C LEU A 62 30.71 31.37 3.76
N HIS A 63 30.11 32.45 4.22
CA HIS A 63 29.41 32.51 5.50
C HIS A 63 27.92 32.51 5.25
N PHE A 64 27.21 31.46 5.76
CA PHE A 64 25.77 31.38 5.76
C PHE A 64 25.27 31.68 7.18
N ARG A 65 24.24 32.49 7.30
CA ARG A 65 23.61 32.83 8.57
C ARG A 65 22.10 32.90 8.40
N GLN A 66 21.40 32.10 9.17
CA GLN A 66 19.96 32.16 9.34
C GLN A 66 19.61 32.21 10.82
N LYS A 67 18.62 33.04 11.18
CA LYS A 67 18.08 33.12 12.55
C LYS A 67 16.82 32.28 12.67
N ASN A 68 16.53 31.81 13.89
CA ASN A 68 15.31 31.09 14.21
C ASN A 68 15.14 29.79 13.41
N VAL A 69 16.24 29.06 13.22
CA VAL A 69 16.27 27.71 12.65
C VAL A 69 16.98 26.78 13.62
N HIS A 70 16.61 25.52 13.62
CA HIS A 70 17.11 24.50 14.54
C HIS A 70 18.10 23.54 13.86
N ASP A 71 18.20 23.57 12.54
CA ASP A 71 19.08 22.71 11.76
C ASP A 71 19.78 23.50 10.63
N PHE A 72 20.75 22.86 10.00
CA PHE A 72 21.51 23.41 8.87
C PHE A 72 21.87 22.32 7.86
N ALA A 73 21.45 22.48 6.63
CA ALA A 73 21.81 21.61 5.53
C ALA A 73 22.42 22.38 4.36
N TRP A 74 23.24 21.71 3.57
CA TRP A 74 23.78 22.23 2.32
C TRP A 74 23.94 21.10 1.30
N PHE A 75 23.79 21.44 0.04
CA PHE A 75 23.90 20.51 -1.07
C PHE A 75 24.81 21.08 -2.15
N ALA A 76 25.51 20.23 -2.90
CA ALA A 76 26.37 20.64 -3.97
C ALA A 76 26.46 19.59 -5.09
N ASP A 77 26.20 19.99 -6.32
CA ASP A 77 26.44 19.20 -7.52
C ASP A 77 26.87 20.14 -8.68
N LYS A 78 27.84 19.73 -9.47
CA LYS A 78 28.33 20.50 -10.64
C LYS A 78 27.37 20.47 -11.82
N LYS A 79 26.42 19.57 -11.84
CA LYS A 79 25.50 19.32 -12.96
C LYS A 79 24.17 20.02 -12.80
N TRP A 80 23.89 20.64 -11.66
CA TRP A 80 22.58 21.27 -11.44
C TRP A 80 22.28 22.35 -12.46
N LEU A 81 21.08 22.33 -12.96
CA LEU A 81 20.39 23.48 -13.54
C LEU A 81 19.80 24.28 -12.39
N VAL A 82 19.91 25.60 -12.46
CA VAL A 82 19.49 26.51 -11.40
C VAL A 82 18.41 27.44 -11.93
N GLN A 83 17.30 27.51 -11.23
CA GLN A 83 16.24 28.50 -11.47
C GLN A 83 16.11 29.42 -10.25
N LYS A 84 15.77 30.69 -10.52
CA LYS A 84 15.50 31.68 -9.49
C LYS A 84 14.16 32.33 -9.77
N GLY A 85 13.37 32.55 -8.72
CA GLY A 85 12.10 33.25 -8.75
C GLY A 85 11.92 34.17 -7.54
N GLU A 86 10.77 34.80 -7.46
CA GLU A 86 10.39 35.68 -6.36
C GLU A 86 8.95 35.41 -5.98
N LEU A 87 8.66 35.36 -4.69
CA LEU A 87 7.33 35.31 -4.10
C LEU A 87 7.07 36.63 -3.39
N THR A 88 5.94 37.25 -3.68
CA THR A 88 5.40 38.37 -2.88
C THR A 88 4.40 37.80 -1.87
N LEU A 89 4.67 37.93 -0.58
CA LEU A 89 3.83 37.36 0.47
C LEU A 89 2.45 38.04 0.52
N PRO A 90 1.36 37.28 0.75
CA PRO A 90 0.00 37.81 0.62
C PRO A 90 -0.34 38.87 1.68
N ASN A 91 0.16 38.76 2.93
CA ASN A 91 -0.24 39.63 4.02
C ASN A 91 0.66 40.84 4.17
N SER A 92 1.98 40.70 4.06
CA SER A 92 2.97 41.78 4.28
C SER A 92 3.51 42.43 3.01
N SER A 93 3.23 41.85 1.84
CA SER A 93 3.84 42.23 0.56
C SER A 93 5.37 42.13 0.54
N ARG A 94 5.99 41.50 1.52
CA ARG A 94 7.41 41.24 1.60
C ARG A 94 7.83 40.23 0.53
N LYS A 95 9.01 40.42 -0.04
CA LYS A 95 9.55 39.56 -1.11
C LYS A 95 10.42 38.46 -0.53
N VAL A 96 10.23 37.25 -1.03
CA VAL A 96 11.01 36.03 -0.71
C VAL A 96 11.66 35.51 -1.97
N THR A 97 12.94 35.21 -1.93
CA THR A 97 13.66 34.65 -3.07
C THR A 97 13.42 33.14 -3.16
N LEU A 98 13.10 32.65 -4.36
CA LEU A 98 12.89 31.23 -4.63
C LEU A 98 14.09 30.67 -5.41
N TRP A 99 14.57 29.49 -5.01
CA TRP A 99 15.64 28.79 -5.68
C TRP A 99 15.25 27.34 -5.96
N SER A 100 15.55 26.88 -7.16
CA SER A 100 15.40 25.47 -7.53
C SER A 100 16.69 24.96 -8.19
N PHE A 101 17.21 23.85 -7.68
CA PHE A 101 18.42 23.18 -8.15
C PHE A 101 18.04 21.76 -8.57
N TYR A 102 18.18 21.42 -9.86
CA TYR A 102 17.81 20.10 -10.34
C TYR A 102 18.72 19.55 -11.42
N LEU A 103 18.78 18.22 -11.52
CA LEU A 103 19.62 17.53 -12.47
C LEU A 103 19.03 17.57 -13.89
N PRO A 104 19.86 17.65 -14.96
CA PRO A 104 19.38 17.65 -16.35
C PRO A 104 18.48 16.47 -16.71
N LYS A 105 18.69 15.31 -16.09
CA LYS A 105 17.85 14.10 -16.30
C LYS A 105 16.37 14.31 -15.86
N ASN A 106 16.12 15.20 -14.91
CA ASN A 106 14.81 15.46 -14.31
C ASN A 106 14.15 16.75 -14.82
N VAL A 107 14.69 17.39 -15.87
CA VAL A 107 14.21 18.69 -16.41
C VAL A 107 12.71 18.68 -16.75
N GLU A 108 12.17 17.57 -17.26
CA GLU A 108 10.77 17.48 -17.67
C GLU A 108 9.79 17.57 -16.48
N THR A 109 10.19 17.08 -15.33
CA THR A 109 9.38 17.19 -14.10
C THR A 109 9.66 18.50 -13.36
N TRP A 110 10.92 18.95 -13.31
CA TRP A 110 11.36 20.06 -12.49
C TRP A 110 11.27 21.45 -13.12
N ARG A 111 11.06 21.59 -14.43
CA ARG A 111 11.04 22.89 -15.10
C ARG A 111 10.03 23.90 -14.52
N ASN A 112 8.98 23.44 -13.86
CA ASN A 112 7.95 24.26 -13.21
C ASN A 112 8.17 24.41 -11.69
N SER A 113 9.27 23.92 -11.14
CA SER A 113 9.51 23.89 -9.68
C SER A 113 9.49 25.26 -9.00
N ILE A 114 9.82 26.34 -9.72
CA ILE A 114 9.69 27.71 -9.19
C ILE A 114 8.22 28.08 -8.95
N GLU A 115 7.30 27.66 -9.84
CA GLU A 115 5.86 27.83 -9.63
C GLU A 115 5.42 27.06 -8.39
N TYR A 116 5.84 25.82 -8.23
CA TYR A 116 5.51 25.00 -7.07
C TYR A 116 6.03 25.60 -5.76
N LEU A 117 7.25 26.15 -5.75
CA LEU A 117 7.80 26.87 -4.58
C LEU A 117 7.05 28.16 -4.29
N HIS A 118 6.69 28.92 -5.33
CA HIS A 118 5.88 30.13 -5.21
C HIS A 118 4.54 29.82 -4.57
N ASP A 119 3.82 28.86 -5.13
CA ASP A 119 2.48 28.53 -4.68
C ASP A 119 2.49 27.93 -3.28
N SER A 120 3.46 27.08 -2.95
CA SER A 120 3.63 26.56 -1.60
C SER A 120 3.81 27.71 -0.59
N GLY A 121 4.75 28.62 -0.85
CA GLY A 121 5.00 29.75 0.03
C GLY A 121 3.80 30.71 0.12
N TYR A 122 3.07 30.94 -0.98
CA TYR A 122 1.89 31.80 -1.06
C TYR A 122 0.70 31.24 -0.25
N TRP A 123 0.31 29.99 -0.53
CA TRP A 123 -0.86 29.37 0.11
C TRP A 123 -0.66 29.16 1.60
N TYR A 124 0.50 28.64 2.04
CA TYR A 124 0.78 28.48 3.47
C TYR A 124 0.84 29.83 4.20
N SER A 125 1.40 30.86 3.55
CA SER A 125 1.37 32.22 4.13
C SER A 125 -0.04 32.74 4.29
N GLY A 126 -0.94 32.44 3.35
CA GLY A 126 -2.36 32.80 3.42
C GLY A 126 -3.11 32.03 4.49
N TYR A 127 -2.88 30.74 4.63
CA TYR A 127 -3.58 29.89 5.59
C TYR A 127 -3.19 30.17 7.05
N TYR A 128 -1.90 30.42 7.32
CA TYR A 128 -1.36 30.43 8.69
C TYR A 128 -0.76 31.78 9.09
N GLY A 129 0.10 32.30 8.26
CA GLY A 129 0.83 33.54 8.48
C GLY A 129 2.08 33.59 7.61
N ASP A 130 2.50 34.80 7.32
CA ASP A 130 3.58 35.06 6.36
C ASP A 130 4.88 34.31 6.69
N TYR A 131 5.46 33.70 5.66
CA TYR A 131 6.77 33.05 5.71
C TYR A 131 7.83 34.00 6.29
N PRO A 132 8.51 33.71 7.39
CA PRO A 132 9.36 34.68 8.08
C PRO A 132 10.78 34.83 7.50
N TYR A 133 11.23 33.91 6.67
CA TYR A 133 12.58 33.88 6.15
C TYR A 133 12.70 34.56 4.79
N ASN A 134 13.94 34.70 4.27
CA ASN A 134 14.22 35.47 3.06
C ASN A 134 14.26 34.64 1.75
N HIS A 135 14.29 33.30 1.87
CA HIS A 135 14.32 32.42 0.71
C HIS A 135 13.65 31.08 1.00
N ILE A 136 13.22 30.42 -0.07
CA ILE A 136 12.74 29.05 -0.10
C ILE A 136 13.53 28.33 -1.20
N THR A 137 14.08 27.15 -0.90
CA THR A 137 14.91 26.40 -1.84
C THR A 137 14.45 24.95 -1.93
N ALA A 138 14.34 24.42 -3.17
CA ALA A 138 14.21 23.00 -3.42
C ALA A 138 15.41 22.46 -4.21
N VAL A 139 15.88 21.27 -3.83
CA VAL A 139 17.04 20.60 -4.39
C VAL A 139 16.67 19.20 -4.85
N ASP A 140 16.96 18.87 -6.09
CA ASP A 140 16.88 17.50 -6.63
C ASP A 140 18.07 16.69 -6.12
N GLY A 141 17.83 15.68 -5.29
CA GLY A 141 18.86 14.85 -4.68
C GLY A 141 18.45 13.38 -4.55
N ASP A 142 19.42 12.53 -4.28
CA ASP A 142 19.16 11.12 -4.03
C ASP A 142 18.93 10.90 -2.53
N LEU A 143 17.71 10.44 -2.18
CA LEU A 143 17.32 10.04 -0.84
C LEU A 143 17.06 8.54 -0.78
N SER A 144 17.70 7.84 0.14
CA SER A 144 17.54 6.39 0.30
C SER A 144 16.14 5.98 0.77
N ALA A 145 15.46 6.88 1.50
CA ALA A 145 14.09 6.67 1.97
C ALA A 145 13.02 7.04 0.92
N GLY A 146 13.40 7.74 -0.17
CA GLY A 146 12.44 8.33 -1.11
C GLY A 146 11.78 9.60 -0.55
N GLY A 147 10.79 10.18 -1.29
CA GLY A 147 10.07 11.38 -0.85
C GLY A 147 10.94 12.63 -0.83
N GLY A 148 10.93 13.34 0.27
CA GLY A 148 11.72 14.53 0.52
C GLY A 148 12.33 14.55 1.91
N MET A 149 12.96 15.70 2.24
CA MET A 149 13.48 16.00 3.57
C MET A 149 13.48 17.51 3.79
N GLU A 150 12.92 17.94 4.87
CA GLU A 150 12.42 19.27 5.20
C GLU A 150 13.42 20.19 5.90
N TYR A 151 14.68 20.18 5.57
CA TYR A 151 15.62 21.09 6.23
C TYR A 151 15.17 22.56 6.16
N PRO A 152 15.37 23.37 7.22
CA PRO A 152 14.92 24.74 7.26
C PRO A 152 15.38 25.56 6.04
N ASN A 153 14.45 26.15 5.31
CA ASN A 153 14.61 26.98 4.12
C ASN A 153 15.17 26.27 2.88
N ILE A 154 15.59 25.03 2.99
CA ILE A 154 16.11 24.22 1.90
C ILE A 154 15.66 22.78 2.02
N THR A 155 14.83 22.33 1.09
CA THR A 155 14.34 20.96 1.06
C THR A 155 15.03 20.17 -0.04
N VAL A 156 15.33 18.90 0.20
CA VAL A 156 15.86 17.97 -0.81
C VAL A 156 14.78 16.97 -1.19
N ILE A 157 14.62 16.71 -2.49
CA ILE A 157 13.54 15.90 -3.04
C ILE A 157 14.11 14.81 -3.93
N ALA A 158 13.67 13.59 -3.73
CA ALA A 158 14.00 12.44 -4.56
C ALA A 158 13.39 12.58 -5.98
N SER A 159 13.89 11.78 -6.93
CA SER A 159 13.36 11.77 -8.29
C SER A 159 11.89 11.30 -8.32
N MET A 160 11.02 12.11 -8.90
CA MET A 160 9.57 11.86 -8.96
C MET A 160 9.13 11.45 -10.37
N PRO A 161 8.18 10.48 -10.50
CA PRO A 161 7.72 9.97 -11.78
C PRO A 161 6.76 10.90 -12.52
N SER A 162 6.16 11.89 -11.82
CA SER A 162 5.23 12.84 -12.42
C SER A 162 5.41 14.26 -11.87
N LYS A 163 4.89 15.24 -12.62
CA LYS A 163 4.89 16.65 -12.20
C LYS A 163 4.02 16.88 -10.98
N HIS A 164 2.86 16.22 -10.92
CA HIS A 164 1.94 16.34 -9.79
C HIS A 164 2.54 15.77 -8.50
N LEU A 165 3.24 14.63 -8.60
CA LEU A 165 3.97 14.10 -7.45
C LEU A 165 5.11 15.01 -7.01
N LEU A 166 5.86 15.60 -7.97
CA LEU A 166 6.89 16.57 -7.62
C LEU A 166 6.32 17.81 -6.94
N GLU A 167 5.21 18.34 -7.48
CA GLU A 167 4.53 19.50 -6.89
C GLU A 167 4.03 19.20 -5.48
N MET A 168 3.40 18.03 -5.28
CA MET A 168 2.92 17.59 -3.97
C MET A 168 4.07 17.48 -2.97
N VAL A 169 5.19 16.84 -3.34
CA VAL A 169 6.34 16.70 -2.44
C VAL A 169 6.98 18.07 -2.16
N ILE A 170 7.15 18.95 -3.17
CA ILE A 170 7.63 20.32 -2.93
C ILE A 170 6.71 21.05 -1.95
N MET A 171 5.39 20.94 -2.14
CA MET A 171 4.39 21.56 -1.27
C MET A 171 4.52 21.03 0.17
N HIS A 172 4.62 19.73 0.33
CA HIS A 172 4.78 19.07 1.63
C HIS A 172 6.05 19.52 2.33
N GLU A 173 7.21 19.41 1.68
CA GLU A 173 8.49 19.75 2.27
C GLU A 173 8.64 21.26 2.57
N VAL A 174 8.07 22.13 1.75
CA VAL A 174 8.01 23.56 2.04
C VAL A 174 7.09 23.85 3.21
N GLY A 175 5.97 23.10 3.34
CA GLY A 175 5.01 23.22 4.43
C GLY A 175 5.62 22.96 5.81
N HIS A 176 6.60 22.08 5.89
CA HIS A 176 7.38 21.85 7.11
C HIS A 176 8.16 23.07 7.61
N ASN A 177 8.35 24.12 6.81
CA ASN A 177 8.82 25.37 7.38
C ASN A 177 7.82 25.99 8.36
N TRP A 178 6.50 25.74 8.23
CA TRP A 178 5.48 26.12 9.21
C TRP A 178 5.34 25.06 10.29
N PHE A 179 5.07 23.79 9.91
CA PHE A 179 4.98 22.66 10.83
C PHE A 179 6.35 22.00 10.99
N TYR A 180 6.92 21.95 12.17
CA TYR A 180 8.29 21.58 12.51
C TYR A 180 9.27 22.77 12.53
N GLY A 181 9.38 23.58 11.47
CA GLY A 181 10.35 24.68 11.41
C GLY A 181 9.98 25.87 12.28
N ILE A 182 8.79 26.44 12.12
CA ILE A 182 8.29 27.62 12.87
C ILE A 182 7.51 27.19 14.09
N ILE A 183 6.60 26.24 13.95
CA ILE A 183 5.87 25.60 15.04
C ILE A 183 6.63 24.31 15.35
N GLY A 184 7.61 24.39 16.26
CA GLY A 184 8.58 23.32 16.53
C GLY A 184 8.03 22.22 17.43
N SER A 185 7.05 21.46 16.98
CA SER A 185 6.54 20.27 17.68
C SER A 185 7.63 19.18 17.80
N ASN A 186 7.43 18.23 18.71
CA ASN A 186 8.36 17.12 18.89
C ASN A 186 8.00 15.98 17.92
N GLU A 187 8.60 15.96 16.74
CA GLU A 187 8.37 14.98 15.66
C GLU A 187 8.58 13.52 16.10
N ARG A 188 9.46 13.26 17.07
CA ARG A 188 9.71 11.90 17.54
C ARG A 188 8.67 11.38 18.50
N TYR A 189 7.96 12.26 19.18
CA TYR A 189 6.93 11.88 20.19
C TYR A 189 5.52 12.11 19.68
N HIS A 190 5.33 13.04 18.75
CA HIS A 190 4.03 13.49 18.25
C HIS A 190 4.11 13.75 16.75
N THR A 191 4.56 12.77 15.99
CA THR A 191 4.78 12.84 14.52
C THR A 191 3.57 13.39 13.75
N TRP A 192 2.36 13.16 14.21
CA TRP A 192 1.15 13.66 13.56
C TRP A 192 1.01 15.19 13.57
N MET A 193 1.70 15.90 14.52
CA MET A 193 1.61 17.36 14.63
C MET A 193 2.36 18.09 13.54
N ASP A 194 3.42 17.50 13.02
CA ASP A 194 4.15 18.04 11.87
C ASP A 194 3.69 17.40 10.57
N GLU A 195 3.80 16.09 10.42
CA GLU A 195 3.47 15.37 9.21
C GLU A 195 1.99 15.41 8.85
N GLY A 196 1.13 15.20 9.85
CA GLY A 196 -0.29 15.07 9.62
C GLY A 196 -1.01 16.39 9.38
N LEU A 197 -0.67 17.43 10.13
CA LEU A 197 -1.22 18.79 9.91
C LEU A 197 -0.67 19.38 8.60
N ASN A 198 0.56 19.03 8.25
CA ASN A 198 1.15 19.40 6.97
C ASN A 198 0.44 18.68 5.81
N GLU A 199 0.17 17.38 5.90
CA GLU A 199 -0.53 16.62 4.87
C GLU A 199 -1.99 17.08 4.69
N TYR A 200 -2.68 17.46 5.77
CA TYR A 200 -3.97 18.15 5.69
C TYR A 200 -3.87 19.44 4.84
N SER A 201 -2.80 20.21 5.03
CA SER A 201 -2.54 21.43 4.27
C SER A 201 -2.28 21.14 2.78
N CYS A 202 -1.64 20.02 2.47
CA CYS A 202 -1.44 19.56 1.10
C CYS A 202 -2.77 19.22 0.41
N ILE A 203 -3.70 18.55 1.11
CA ILE A 203 -5.06 18.30 0.57
C ILE A 203 -5.76 19.62 0.27
N ARG A 204 -5.72 20.56 1.21
CA ARG A 204 -6.35 21.87 1.07
C ARG A 204 -5.77 22.67 -0.09
N TYR A 205 -4.43 22.76 -0.18
CA TYR A 205 -3.73 23.39 -1.31
C TYR A 205 -4.18 22.83 -2.65
N TRP A 206 -4.26 21.50 -2.76
CA TRP A 206 -4.66 20.86 -4.02
C TRP A 206 -6.07 21.23 -4.43
N GLN A 207 -6.99 21.28 -3.46
CA GLN A 207 -8.39 21.67 -3.68
C GLN A 207 -8.52 23.15 -4.06
N ASP A 208 -7.80 24.05 -3.38
CA ASP A 208 -7.87 25.49 -3.62
C ASP A 208 -7.20 25.90 -4.93
N LYS A 209 -6.01 25.35 -5.22
CA LYS A 209 -5.30 25.65 -6.47
C LYS A 209 -6.01 25.13 -7.71
N TYR A 210 -6.48 23.88 -7.66
CA TYR A 210 -7.04 23.21 -8.83
C TYR A 210 -8.57 23.29 -8.93
N LYS A 211 -9.25 23.77 -7.89
CA LYS A 211 -10.73 23.87 -7.76
C LYS A 211 -11.45 22.54 -7.96
N LYS A 212 -12.63 22.38 -7.40
CA LYS A 212 -13.39 21.12 -7.30
C LYS A 212 -13.51 20.30 -8.59
N ASP A 213 -13.50 20.94 -9.77
CA ASP A 213 -13.70 20.25 -11.04
C ASP A 213 -12.40 19.74 -11.70
N ASN A 214 -11.23 20.18 -11.23
CA ASN A 214 -9.93 19.84 -11.80
C ASN A 214 -8.91 19.27 -10.78
N GLU A 215 -9.37 18.73 -9.65
CA GLU A 215 -8.54 18.14 -8.60
C GLU A 215 -7.78 16.88 -9.05
N ARG A 216 -7.69 16.65 -10.35
CA ARG A 216 -7.05 15.47 -10.92
C ARG A 216 -5.60 15.34 -10.48
N PHE A 217 -5.27 14.22 -9.85
CA PHE A 217 -3.93 13.90 -9.38
C PHE A 217 -3.28 12.79 -10.21
N VAL A 218 -2.17 13.08 -10.88
CA VAL A 218 -1.49 12.13 -11.76
C VAL A 218 -0.28 11.51 -11.06
N VAL A 219 -0.40 10.24 -10.70
CA VAL A 219 0.68 9.44 -10.10
C VAL A 219 1.55 8.82 -11.18
N ILE A 220 0.94 8.08 -12.10
CA ILE A 220 1.63 7.38 -13.20
C ILE A 220 1.05 7.84 -14.54
N PRO A 221 1.72 8.80 -15.23
CA PRO A 221 1.19 9.40 -16.46
C PRO A 221 0.86 8.36 -17.56
N LEU A 222 1.71 7.32 -17.73
CA LEU A 222 1.45 6.27 -18.71
C LEU A 222 0.11 5.57 -18.48
N ILE A 223 -0.22 5.27 -17.22
CA ILE A 223 -1.46 4.56 -16.87
C ILE A 223 -2.67 5.51 -16.97
N GLN A 224 -2.55 6.71 -16.40
CA GLN A 224 -3.67 7.64 -16.30
C GLN A 224 -3.94 8.41 -17.60
N ASP A 225 -2.91 8.89 -18.27
CA ASP A 225 -3.07 9.71 -19.50
C ASP A 225 -3.20 8.87 -20.77
N LYS A 226 -2.46 7.76 -20.88
CA LYS A 226 -2.44 6.92 -22.08
C LYS A 226 -3.49 5.82 -22.07
N LEU A 227 -3.72 5.19 -20.91
CA LEU A 227 -4.67 4.09 -20.77
C LEU A 227 -6.01 4.53 -20.18
N GLY A 228 -6.12 5.75 -19.66
CA GLY A 228 -7.34 6.28 -19.04
C GLY A 228 -7.73 5.62 -17.71
N ILE A 229 -6.83 4.83 -17.10
CA ILE A 229 -7.08 4.14 -15.83
C ILE A 229 -6.87 5.13 -14.67
N ALA A 230 -7.85 5.23 -13.77
CA ALA A 230 -7.86 6.19 -12.66
C ALA A 230 -7.66 7.66 -13.13
N LYS A 231 -8.25 8.01 -14.27
CA LYS A 231 -8.03 9.32 -14.91
C LYS A 231 -8.53 10.50 -14.06
N ASP A 232 -9.56 10.29 -13.25
CA ASP A 232 -10.21 11.31 -12.42
C ASP A 232 -9.84 11.18 -10.93
N LEU A 233 -8.69 10.53 -10.64
CA LEU A 233 -8.19 10.34 -9.29
C LEU A 233 -7.95 11.68 -8.61
N LYS A 234 -8.51 11.87 -7.40
CA LYS A 234 -8.30 13.06 -6.56
C LYS A 234 -7.22 12.79 -5.52
N PHE A 235 -6.46 13.83 -5.15
CA PHE A 235 -5.44 13.72 -4.11
C PHE A 235 -6.07 13.34 -2.75
N SER A 236 -7.15 13.97 -2.36
CA SER A 236 -7.89 13.65 -1.12
C SER A 236 -8.35 12.19 -1.06
N TRP A 237 -8.66 11.58 -2.22
CA TRP A 237 -9.01 10.16 -2.27
C TRP A 237 -7.79 9.25 -2.06
N VAL A 238 -6.60 9.67 -2.48
CA VAL A 238 -5.36 8.90 -2.23
C VAL A 238 -5.11 8.78 -0.73
N GLU A 239 -5.25 9.88 0.02
CA GLU A 239 -5.11 9.88 1.48
C GLU A 239 -6.20 9.06 2.18
N TYR A 240 -7.44 9.19 1.76
CA TYR A 240 -8.52 8.32 2.22
C TYR A 240 -8.23 6.83 1.93
N PHE A 241 -7.70 6.51 0.74
CA PHE A 241 -7.33 5.14 0.37
C PHE A 241 -6.27 4.57 1.31
N GLN A 242 -5.21 5.30 1.58
CA GLN A 242 -4.13 4.89 2.49
C GLN A 242 -4.65 4.69 3.93
N TYR A 243 -5.44 5.63 4.45
CA TYR A 243 -6.10 5.49 5.74
C TYR A 243 -6.98 4.23 5.79
N SER A 244 -7.88 4.06 4.84
CA SER A 244 -8.88 2.98 4.85
C SER A 244 -8.26 1.59 4.71
N LEU A 245 -7.12 1.44 4.01
CA LEU A 245 -6.37 0.19 3.97
C LEU A 245 -5.84 -0.21 5.36
N SER A 246 -5.44 0.77 6.16
CA SER A 246 -4.87 0.57 7.49
C SER A 246 -5.93 0.47 8.58
N ALA A 247 -7.02 1.23 8.50
CA ALA A 247 -8.02 1.38 9.55
C ALA A 247 -8.63 0.04 10.02
N LYS A 248 -8.84 -0.91 9.10
CA LYS A 248 -9.32 -2.28 9.40
C LYS A 248 -8.18 -3.30 9.45
N SER A 249 -6.93 -2.87 9.55
CA SER A 249 -5.78 -3.77 9.66
C SER A 249 -5.77 -4.46 11.04
N GLN A 250 -5.35 -5.72 11.07
CA GLN A 250 -5.10 -6.43 12.34
C GLN A 250 -4.07 -5.73 13.24
N ASN A 251 -3.14 -5.00 12.61
CA ASN A 251 -1.97 -4.42 13.25
C ASN A 251 -2.04 -2.89 13.23
N ALA A 252 -3.24 -2.30 13.13
CA ALA A 252 -3.41 -0.85 13.28
C ALA A 252 -2.87 -0.40 14.63
N GLN A 253 -2.17 0.75 14.65
CA GLN A 253 -1.63 1.36 15.85
C GLN A 253 -2.23 2.75 16.05
N PRO A 254 -2.37 3.23 17.31
CA PRO A 254 -2.77 4.61 17.59
C PRO A 254 -1.70 5.58 17.09
N LEU A 255 -2.06 6.84 16.89
CA LEU A 255 -1.13 7.88 16.42
C LEU A 255 -0.30 8.52 17.54
N ASN A 256 -0.67 8.34 18.78
CA ASN A 256 0.06 8.90 19.93
C ASN A 256 1.17 7.94 20.41
N LEU A 257 2.03 7.51 19.46
CA LEU A 257 3.21 6.69 19.74
C LEU A 257 4.47 7.45 19.31
N LYS A 258 5.61 7.03 19.90
CA LYS A 258 6.92 7.54 19.44
C LYS A 258 7.24 6.99 18.06
N ALA A 259 7.98 7.74 17.26
CA ALA A 259 8.33 7.41 15.88
C ALA A 259 8.94 6.00 15.72
N ASP A 260 9.75 5.54 16.66
CA ASP A 260 10.40 4.24 16.66
C ASP A 260 9.53 3.08 17.22
N GLU A 261 8.36 3.37 17.77
CA GLU A 261 7.38 2.37 18.23
C GLU A 261 6.45 1.90 17.10
N TYR A 262 6.36 2.66 16.02
CA TYR A 262 5.57 2.25 14.86
C TYR A 262 6.18 1.04 14.16
N LYS A 263 5.32 0.17 13.65
CA LYS A 263 5.73 -1.06 12.97
C LYS A 263 5.04 -1.19 11.60
N GLY A 264 5.82 -1.67 10.63
CA GLY A 264 5.32 -1.81 9.26
C GLY A 264 4.96 -0.48 8.62
N SER A 265 3.79 -0.39 8.01
CA SER A 265 3.26 0.83 7.35
C SER A 265 2.51 1.77 8.29
N ASN A 266 2.46 1.49 9.61
CA ASN A 266 1.67 2.31 10.54
C ASN A 266 2.22 3.73 10.73
N TYR A 267 3.53 3.94 10.55
CA TYR A 267 4.11 5.28 10.58
C TYR A 267 3.42 6.23 9.57
N GLY A 268 3.12 5.74 8.36
CA GLY A 268 2.42 6.51 7.34
C GLY A 268 1.00 6.95 7.73
N GLN A 269 0.40 6.40 8.79
CA GLN A 269 -0.90 6.85 9.28
C GLN A 269 -0.83 8.20 10.00
N ASN A 270 0.36 8.64 10.44
CA ASN A 270 0.55 10.00 10.93
C ASN A 270 0.20 11.04 9.85
N TYR A 271 0.46 10.73 8.59
CA TYR A 271 0.07 11.52 7.41
C TYR A 271 -1.43 11.35 7.14
N SER A 272 -1.82 10.20 6.61
CA SER A 272 -3.13 9.96 6.02
C SER A 272 -4.28 10.04 7.02
N LYS A 273 -4.19 9.35 8.17
CA LYS A 273 -5.27 9.38 9.19
C LYS A 273 -5.45 10.78 9.73
N THR A 274 -4.37 11.47 10.09
CA THR A 274 -4.46 12.86 10.59
C THR A 274 -5.05 13.77 9.54
N ALA A 275 -4.55 13.73 8.30
CA ALA A 275 -5.01 14.62 7.23
C ALA A 275 -6.51 14.47 6.93
N VAL A 276 -7.01 13.23 6.77
CA VAL A 276 -8.43 13.02 6.46
C VAL A 276 -9.35 13.38 7.63
N PHE A 277 -8.94 13.14 8.88
CA PHE A 277 -9.72 13.54 10.04
C PHE A 277 -9.68 15.05 10.31
N THR A 278 -8.55 15.72 10.06
CA THR A 278 -8.46 17.18 10.17
C THR A 278 -9.27 17.88 9.07
N ARG A 279 -9.29 17.32 7.85
CA ARG A 279 -10.18 17.77 6.77
C ARG A 279 -11.65 17.59 7.17
N PHE A 280 -12.00 16.49 7.81
CA PHE A 280 -13.34 16.27 8.33
C PHE A 280 -13.69 17.26 9.48
N LEU A 281 -12.75 17.54 10.36
CA LEU A 281 -12.91 18.58 11.39
C LEU A 281 -13.17 19.95 10.76
N GLN A 282 -12.43 20.34 9.72
CA GLN A 282 -12.67 21.57 8.96
C GLN A 282 -14.10 21.61 8.38
N HIS A 283 -14.56 20.50 7.78
CA HIS A 283 -15.92 20.42 7.24
C HIS A 283 -17.00 20.59 8.33
N TYR A 284 -16.75 20.00 9.52
CA TYR A 284 -17.67 20.09 10.65
C TYR A 284 -17.71 21.46 11.33
N LEU A 285 -16.57 22.14 11.46
CA LEU A 285 -16.48 23.48 12.08
C LEU A 285 -16.79 24.61 11.08
N GLY A 286 -16.56 24.40 9.81
CA GLY A 286 -16.55 25.39 8.75
C GLY A 286 -15.15 25.89 8.43
N GLU A 287 -14.91 26.27 7.18
CA GLU A 287 -13.60 26.69 6.67
C GLU A 287 -13.09 27.95 7.37
N GLU A 288 -13.91 29.00 7.48
CA GLU A 288 -13.56 30.27 8.14
C GLU A 288 -13.12 30.04 9.61
N LYS A 289 -13.85 29.17 10.33
CA LYS A 289 -13.52 28.84 11.71
C LYS A 289 -12.21 28.09 11.82
N MET A 290 -11.94 27.15 10.89
CA MET A 290 -10.66 26.43 10.88
C MET A 290 -9.49 27.36 10.53
N ASP A 291 -9.68 28.36 9.69
CA ASP A 291 -8.68 29.39 9.39
C ASP A 291 -8.35 30.23 10.63
N GLU A 292 -9.36 30.69 11.38
CA GLU A 292 -9.17 31.40 12.64
C GLU A 292 -8.35 30.54 13.65
N ILE A 293 -8.67 29.27 13.77
CA ILE A 293 -7.97 28.30 14.64
C ILE A 293 -6.49 28.16 14.23
N MET A 294 -6.24 27.94 12.97
CA MET A 294 -4.89 27.67 12.49
C MET A 294 -4.00 28.92 12.50
N GLN A 295 -4.57 30.10 12.25
CA GLN A 295 -3.88 31.39 12.38
C GLN A 295 -3.56 31.71 13.84
N ASP A 296 -4.48 31.47 14.79
CA ASP A 296 -4.24 31.62 16.22
C ASP A 296 -3.16 30.63 16.70
N TYR A 297 -3.21 29.39 16.24
CA TYR A 297 -2.19 28.40 16.52
C TYR A 297 -0.79 28.84 16.07
N TYR A 298 -0.67 29.33 14.83
CA TYR A 298 0.56 29.91 14.32
C TYR A 298 1.02 31.12 15.12
N ASP A 299 0.13 32.08 15.41
CA ASP A 299 0.50 33.32 16.11
C ASP A 299 0.94 33.10 17.55
N VAL A 300 0.30 32.17 18.25
CA VAL A 300 0.65 31.83 19.64
C VAL A 300 1.93 31.00 19.70
N TRP A 301 2.11 30.06 18.75
CA TRP A 301 3.15 29.04 18.85
C TRP A 301 4.34 29.22 17.88
N LYS A 302 4.33 30.21 17.01
CA LYS A 302 5.49 30.51 16.15
C LYS A 302 6.78 30.69 16.97
N PHE A 303 7.82 29.94 16.55
CA PHE A 303 9.12 29.84 17.22
C PHE A 303 9.06 29.32 18.65
N ARG A 304 8.10 28.41 18.90
CA ARG A 304 7.91 27.69 20.17
C ARG A 304 7.73 26.21 19.90
N HIS A 305 7.54 25.44 20.99
CA HIS A 305 7.46 23.98 20.98
C HIS A 305 6.14 23.50 21.62
N PRO A 306 5.02 23.47 20.85
CA PRO A 306 3.73 23.01 21.35
C PRO A 306 3.69 21.51 21.53
N TYR A 307 2.82 21.08 22.45
CA TYR A 307 2.37 19.72 22.61
C TYR A 307 0.94 19.54 22.05
N PRO A 308 0.45 18.29 21.90
CA PRO A 308 -0.93 18.02 21.48
C PRO A 308 -2.00 18.81 22.25
N GLU A 309 -1.83 18.90 23.57
CA GLU A 309 -2.75 19.61 24.46
C GLU A 309 -2.77 21.13 24.22
N ASP A 310 -1.70 21.68 23.69
CA ASP A 310 -1.64 23.11 23.35
C ASP A 310 -2.38 23.41 22.06
N PHE A 311 -2.31 22.52 21.05
CA PHE A 311 -3.15 22.59 19.87
C PHE A 311 -4.63 22.40 20.23
N GLN A 312 -4.95 21.41 21.08
CA GLN A 312 -6.31 21.18 21.57
C GLN A 312 -6.89 22.43 22.22
N LYS A 313 -6.17 23.09 23.12
CA LYS A 313 -6.63 24.34 23.77
C LYS A 313 -6.90 25.48 22.79
N ILE A 314 -6.11 25.60 21.73
CA ILE A 314 -6.36 26.58 20.67
C ILE A 314 -7.68 26.24 19.94
N VAL A 315 -7.90 24.99 19.56
CA VAL A 315 -9.13 24.58 18.89
C VAL A 315 -10.35 24.80 19.80
N GLU A 316 -10.31 24.35 21.05
CA GLU A 316 -11.39 24.48 22.03
C GLU A 316 -11.73 25.94 22.38
N LYS A 317 -10.77 26.85 22.27
CA LYS A 317 -11.01 28.29 22.44
C LYS A 317 -11.95 28.87 21.37
N HIS A 318 -12.01 28.28 20.19
CA HIS A 318 -12.77 28.76 19.04
C HIS A 318 -14.13 28.07 18.85
N THR A 319 -14.46 27.05 19.66
CA THR A 319 -15.72 26.31 19.53
C THR A 319 -16.19 25.71 20.85
N ASP A 320 -17.51 25.68 21.05
CA ASP A 320 -18.15 25.01 22.20
C ASP A 320 -18.53 23.55 21.89
N LYS A 321 -18.14 23.04 20.71
CA LYS A 321 -18.46 21.68 20.30
C LYS A 321 -17.59 20.66 21.05
N ASP A 322 -18.17 19.48 21.38
CA ASP A 322 -17.41 18.37 21.93
C ASP A 322 -16.52 17.75 20.85
N LEU A 323 -15.20 17.85 21.03
CA LEU A 323 -14.19 17.35 20.12
C LEU A 323 -13.39 16.16 20.67
N ASN A 324 -13.89 15.49 21.72
CA ASN A 324 -13.24 14.28 22.29
C ASN A 324 -13.07 13.18 21.22
N TRP A 325 -14.01 13.07 20.27
CA TRP A 325 -13.88 12.14 19.15
C TRP A 325 -12.62 12.39 18.31
N TYR A 326 -12.19 13.65 18.18
CA TYR A 326 -11.01 14.02 17.42
C TYR A 326 -9.75 13.83 18.26
N PHE A 327 -9.62 14.50 19.42
CA PHE A 327 -8.39 14.50 20.22
C PHE A 327 -8.12 13.15 20.92
N ASP A 328 -9.11 12.52 21.51
CA ASP A 328 -8.94 11.22 22.15
C ASP A 328 -9.17 10.07 21.17
N GLY A 329 -10.25 10.12 20.41
CA GLY A 329 -10.64 9.02 19.53
C GLY A 329 -9.68 8.80 18.36
N VAL A 330 -9.29 9.85 17.63
CA VAL A 330 -8.41 9.70 16.46
C VAL A 330 -6.98 9.37 16.87
N PHE A 331 -6.42 10.07 17.85
CA PHE A 331 -4.98 9.97 18.16
C PHE A 331 -4.64 8.85 19.14
N ASN A 332 -5.51 8.59 20.13
CA ASN A 332 -5.23 7.65 21.21
C ASN A 332 -5.80 6.25 20.98
N SER A 333 -6.62 6.06 19.93
CA SER A 333 -7.21 4.76 19.64
C SER A 333 -6.96 4.29 18.20
N THR A 334 -7.32 3.03 17.92
CA THR A 334 -7.37 2.45 16.58
C THR A 334 -8.80 2.43 16.03
N ASP A 335 -9.71 3.14 16.67
CA ASP A 335 -11.11 3.20 16.30
C ASP A 335 -11.29 3.84 14.92
N TYR A 336 -12.34 3.46 14.23
CA TYR A 336 -12.66 3.95 12.89
C TYR A 336 -14.14 4.32 12.76
N VAL A 337 -14.44 5.08 11.74
CA VAL A 337 -15.81 5.52 11.39
C VAL A 337 -16.45 4.52 10.43
N ASP A 338 -17.65 4.07 10.74
CA ASP A 338 -18.52 3.26 9.84
C ASP A 338 -19.98 3.58 10.18
N TYR A 339 -20.59 4.47 9.43
CA TYR A 339 -22.01 4.77 9.56
C TYR A 339 -22.78 4.22 8.38
N SER A 340 -24.06 3.90 8.61
CA SER A 340 -24.99 3.54 7.54
C SER A 340 -26.31 4.30 7.64
N ILE A 341 -26.96 4.48 6.50
CA ILE A 341 -28.30 5.04 6.44
C ILE A 341 -29.25 4.10 5.72
N ASN A 342 -30.42 3.86 6.33
CA ASN A 342 -31.50 3.11 5.73
C ASN A 342 -32.79 3.93 5.76
N LYS A 343 -33.63 3.77 4.74
CA LYS A 343 -34.95 4.40 4.65
C LYS A 343 -36.03 3.33 4.83
N ASP A 344 -36.95 3.57 5.77
CA ASP A 344 -38.21 2.82 5.90
C ASP A 344 -39.35 3.82 5.88
N ARG A 345 -40.12 3.82 4.78
CA ARG A 345 -41.15 4.82 4.45
C ARG A 345 -40.61 6.24 4.53
N GLU A 346 -41.04 7.05 5.50
CA GLU A 346 -40.59 8.43 5.69
C GLU A 346 -39.51 8.57 6.78
N GLN A 347 -39.15 7.49 7.44
CA GLN A 347 -38.11 7.49 8.47
C GLN A 347 -36.77 7.05 7.92
N PHE A 348 -35.73 7.71 8.37
CA PHE A 348 -34.33 7.38 8.11
C PHE A 348 -33.67 6.91 9.39
N THR A 349 -33.03 5.76 9.31
CA THR A 349 -32.27 5.18 10.42
C THR A 349 -30.79 5.28 10.12
N ILE A 350 -30.07 6.04 10.94
CA ILE A 350 -28.61 6.10 10.93
C ILE A 350 -28.09 5.12 11.98
N SER A 351 -27.18 4.24 11.58
CA SER A 351 -26.54 3.28 12.47
C SER A 351 -25.03 3.47 12.48
N ASN A 352 -24.41 3.46 13.67
CA ASN A 352 -22.97 3.45 13.83
C ASN A 352 -22.50 1.99 13.98
N HIS A 353 -21.64 1.52 13.10
CA HIS A 353 -21.02 0.20 13.10
C HIS A 353 -19.53 0.28 13.47
N GLY A 354 -18.96 1.49 13.49
CA GLY A 354 -17.61 1.75 13.95
C GLY A 354 -17.52 1.98 15.45
N ASP A 355 -16.31 2.00 15.98
CA ASP A 355 -16.08 2.26 17.40
C ASP A 355 -15.97 3.77 17.69
N LEU A 356 -15.62 4.58 16.67
CA LEU A 356 -15.47 6.03 16.77
C LEU A 356 -16.82 6.75 16.58
N LYS A 357 -17.17 7.60 17.53
CA LYS A 357 -18.43 8.36 17.55
C LYS A 357 -18.19 9.80 17.08
N THR A 358 -18.25 10.01 15.77
CA THR A 358 -18.10 11.35 15.16
C THR A 358 -19.46 12.04 14.97
N PRO A 359 -19.48 13.38 14.75
CA PRO A 359 -20.61 14.02 14.09
C PRO A 359 -20.87 13.41 12.71
N VAL A 360 -22.11 13.45 12.25
CA VAL A 360 -22.52 12.88 10.95
C VAL A 360 -23.35 13.89 10.19
N GLU A 361 -22.92 14.26 8.99
CA GLU A 361 -23.75 15.05 8.08
C GLU A 361 -24.69 14.15 7.29
N VAL A 362 -25.98 14.44 7.32
CA VAL A 362 -27.01 13.79 6.49
C VAL A 362 -27.59 14.83 5.56
N VAL A 363 -27.55 14.54 4.27
CA VAL A 363 -28.11 15.41 3.23
C VAL A 363 -29.34 14.75 2.64
N PHE A 364 -30.47 15.47 2.66
CA PHE A 364 -31.74 15.02 2.12
C PHE A 364 -31.98 15.60 0.73
N TYR A 365 -32.40 14.75 -0.17
CA TYR A 365 -32.66 15.09 -1.57
C TYR A 365 -34.11 14.84 -1.95
N GLY A 366 -34.70 15.79 -2.66
CA GLY A 366 -35.97 15.68 -3.31
C GLY A 366 -35.85 15.26 -4.78
N ASP A 367 -36.92 15.54 -5.54
CA ASP A 367 -36.95 15.29 -6.96
C ASP A 367 -35.79 15.99 -7.71
N ASN A 368 -35.35 15.40 -8.81
CA ASN A 368 -34.23 15.87 -9.63
C ASN A 368 -32.93 16.14 -8.86
N HIS A 369 -32.68 15.37 -7.80
CA HIS A 369 -31.48 15.48 -6.97
C HIS A 369 -31.30 16.85 -6.28
N LYS A 370 -32.37 17.61 -6.10
CA LYS A 370 -32.35 18.88 -5.39
C LYS A 370 -32.08 18.65 -3.90
N ILE A 371 -31.09 19.33 -3.36
CA ILE A 371 -30.84 19.33 -1.90
C ILE A 371 -31.99 20.09 -1.22
N LEU A 372 -32.67 19.41 -0.30
CA LEU A 372 -33.71 19.94 0.55
C LEU A 372 -33.15 20.46 1.87
N GLU A 373 -32.26 19.68 2.48
CA GLU A 373 -31.68 20.01 3.78
C GLU A 373 -30.31 19.34 3.95
N ARG A 374 -29.37 20.02 4.64
CA ARG A 374 -28.16 19.45 5.24
C ARG A 374 -28.29 19.50 6.75
N ARG A 375 -28.12 18.37 7.41
CA ARG A 375 -28.32 18.25 8.86
C ARG A 375 -27.17 17.54 9.51
N TRP A 376 -26.53 18.16 10.49
CA TRP A 376 -25.57 17.54 11.37
C TRP A 376 -26.28 16.79 12.51
N LEU A 377 -25.83 15.58 12.78
CA LEU A 377 -26.28 14.74 13.88
C LEU A 377 -25.08 14.43 14.76
N GLU A 378 -25.26 14.58 16.05
CA GLU A 378 -24.24 14.34 17.05
C GLU A 378 -24.70 13.24 18.02
N ASN A 379 -23.74 12.66 18.77
CA ASN A 379 -23.98 11.70 19.83
C ASN A 379 -24.76 10.44 19.38
N ILE A 380 -24.43 9.90 18.21
CA ILE A 380 -24.99 8.63 17.75
C ILE A 380 -24.19 7.47 18.35
N ASN A 381 -24.70 6.89 19.44
CA ASN A 381 -24.03 5.77 20.11
C ASN A 381 -24.02 4.52 19.24
N TRP A 382 -25.19 4.04 18.81
CA TRP A 382 -25.33 2.88 17.93
C TRP A 382 -26.40 3.06 16.85
N ARG A 383 -27.48 3.80 17.14
CA ARG A 383 -28.59 4.04 16.21
C ARG A 383 -29.36 5.31 16.53
N LYS A 384 -29.82 6.05 15.49
CA LYS A 384 -30.69 7.21 15.62
C LYS A 384 -31.70 7.21 14.46
N ASN A 385 -33.01 7.38 14.80
CA ASN A 385 -34.06 7.53 13.81
C ASN A 385 -34.38 9.02 13.65
N ILE A 386 -34.53 9.45 12.41
CA ILE A 386 -34.86 10.84 12.05
C ILE A 386 -35.87 10.85 10.91
N SER A 387 -36.66 11.93 10.84
CA SER A 387 -37.52 12.22 9.68
C SER A 387 -36.82 13.19 8.75
N GLY A 388 -36.93 12.97 7.47
CA GLY A 388 -36.51 13.95 6.46
C GLY A 388 -37.53 15.08 6.31
N PRO A 389 -37.16 16.23 5.67
CA PRO A 389 -38.11 17.23 5.25
C PRO A 389 -39.16 16.66 4.26
N GLU A 390 -40.31 17.33 4.16
CA GLU A 390 -41.34 16.96 3.19
C GLU A 390 -40.80 16.89 1.77
N GLY A 391 -41.22 15.91 0.99
CA GLY A 391 -40.72 15.71 -0.37
C GLY A 391 -39.35 15.00 -0.47
N THR A 392 -38.83 14.45 0.63
CA THR A 392 -37.57 13.72 0.60
C THR A 392 -37.69 12.40 -0.17
N TRP A 393 -36.92 12.29 -1.24
CA TRP A 393 -36.85 11.07 -2.02
C TRP A 393 -35.78 10.10 -1.48
N TYR A 394 -34.55 10.58 -1.25
CA TYR A 394 -33.45 9.82 -0.68
C TYR A 394 -32.56 10.68 0.22
N ALA A 395 -31.67 10.05 0.96
CA ALA A 395 -30.68 10.73 1.79
C ALA A 395 -29.29 10.05 1.67
N ILE A 396 -28.25 10.86 1.81
CA ILE A 396 -26.85 10.42 1.76
C ILE A 396 -26.14 10.97 3.00
N ILE A 397 -25.34 10.12 3.64
CA ILE A 397 -24.37 10.54 4.64
C ILE A 397 -23.13 11.05 3.90
N ASP A 398 -22.67 12.26 4.22
CA ASP A 398 -21.44 12.86 3.70
C ASP A 398 -21.29 12.73 2.16
N PRO A 399 -22.19 13.33 1.35
CA PRO A 399 -22.10 13.22 -0.11
C PRO A 399 -20.85 13.87 -0.71
N ASP A 400 -20.21 14.79 0.01
CA ASP A 400 -19.00 15.49 -0.42
C ASP A 400 -17.69 14.72 -0.05
N GLU A 401 -17.81 13.53 0.55
CA GLU A 401 -16.70 12.62 0.88
C GLU A 401 -15.64 13.22 1.82
N HIS A 402 -16.05 14.01 2.82
CA HIS A 402 -15.18 14.56 3.85
C HIS A 402 -14.96 13.59 5.02
N MET A 403 -16.02 12.86 5.42
CA MET A 403 -15.96 11.91 6.54
C MET A 403 -15.11 10.69 6.16
N PRO A 404 -14.14 10.28 6.98
CA PRO A 404 -13.29 9.12 6.72
C PRO A 404 -13.98 7.79 7.05
N ASP A 405 -15.19 7.59 6.51
CA ASP A 405 -15.96 6.36 6.68
C ASP A 405 -15.32 5.22 5.89
N VAL A 406 -15.05 4.08 6.55
CA VAL A 406 -14.37 2.94 5.96
C VAL A 406 -15.27 2.03 5.13
N LYS A 407 -16.60 2.34 5.06
CA LYS A 407 -17.60 1.55 4.34
C LYS A 407 -18.63 2.44 3.63
N ARG A 408 -18.17 3.33 2.82
CA ARG A 408 -19.03 4.33 2.16
C ARG A 408 -20.18 3.76 1.31
N GLU A 409 -20.13 2.47 0.92
CA GLU A 409 -21.20 1.84 0.14
C GLU A 409 -22.55 1.76 0.87
N ASN A 410 -22.60 1.94 2.19
CA ASN A 410 -23.82 1.92 3.01
C ASN A 410 -24.29 3.34 3.41
N ASN A 411 -23.65 4.38 2.92
CA ASN A 411 -23.93 5.79 3.26
C ASN A 411 -25.04 6.42 2.43
N SER A 412 -25.69 5.69 1.53
CA SER A 412 -26.76 6.21 0.67
C SER A 412 -27.97 5.31 0.69
N THR A 413 -29.16 5.91 0.74
CA THR A 413 -30.43 5.20 0.51
C THR A 413 -30.77 5.12 -0.99
N ARG A 414 -30.07 5.86 -1.86
CA ARG A 414 -30.14 5.77 -3.31
C ARG A 414 -29.23 4.65 -3.79
N LYS A 415 -29.67 3.89 -4.83
CA LYS A 415 -28.90 2.77 -5.41
C LYS A 415 -29.13 2.69 -6.92
N GLU A 416 -28.89 3.78 -7.64
CA GLU A 416 -28.98 3.79 -9.09
C GLU A 416 -27.85 2.97 -9.73
N LEU A 417 -28.13 2.30 -10.85
CA LEU A 417 -27.15 1.48 -11.54
C LEU A 417 -26.43 2.30 -12.60
N HIS A 418 -25.11 2.39 -12.46
CA HIS A 418 -24.20 3.04 -13.42
C HIS A 418 -23.16 2.06 -13.96
N PHE A 419 -22.81 2.25 -15.24
CA PHE A 419 -21.75 1.49 -15.89
C PHE A 419 -20.59 2.44 -16.21
N ASN A 420 -19.41 2.17 -15.66
CA ASN A 420 -18.20 2.91 -15.91
C ASN A 420 -17.22 2.12 -16.76
N TRP A 421 -16.62 2.79 -17.73
CA TRP A 421 -15.58 2.21 -18.56
C TRP A 421 -14.22 2.38 -17.89
N ILE A 422 -13.55 1.30 -17.59
CA ILE A 422 -12.23 1.24 -16.96
C ILE A 422 -12.22 1.82 -15.52
N TRP A 423 -11.25 1.43 -14.72
CA TRP A 423 -11.10 1.87 -13.33
C TRP A 423 -11.01 3.39 -13.22
N ASN A 424 -11.98 3.96 -12.59
CA ASN A 424 -11.99 5.35 -12.18
C ASN A 424 -12.08 5.42 -10.64
N GLN A 425 -12.09 6.63 -10.07
CA GLN A 425 -12.42 6.80 -8.66
C GLN A 425 -13.83 6.25 -8.41
N PRO A 426 -14.04 5.39 -7.39
CA PRO A 426 -15.35 4.77 -7.16
C PRO A 426 -16.43 5.79 -6.79
N ASN A 427 -17.63 5.63 -7.32
CA ASN A 427 -18.83 6.22 -6.78
C ASN A 427 -19.45 5.26 -5.77
N TYR A 428 -19.37 5.58 -4.48
CA TYR A 428 -19.85 4.71 -3.39
C TYR A 428 -21.36 4.78 -3.16
N PHE A 429 -22.01 5.83 -3.62
CA PHE A 429 -23.42 6.12 -3.30
C PHE A 429 -24.39 5.42 -4.24
N ASP A 430 -23.91 4.92 -5.37
CA ASP A 430 -24.67 4.20 -6.38
C ASP A 430 -24.18 2.77 -6.59
N ASN A 431 -24.94 1.99 -7.39
CA ASN A 431 -24.51 0.66 -7.85
C ASN A 431 -23.66 0.80 -9.10
N GLU A 432 -22.35 0.99 -8.91
CA GLU A 432 -21.41 1.13 -10.01
C GLU A 432 -20.88 -0.23 -10.46
N ILE A 433 -20.95 -0.52 -11.76
CA ILE A 433 -20.32 -1.66 -12.40
C ILE A 433 -19.24 -1.16 -13.36
N ASN A 434 -18.00 -1.51 -13.09
CA ASN A 434 -16.87 -1.17 -13.93
C ASN A 434 -16.68 -2.21 -15.02
N ILE A 435 -16.38 -1.74 -16.24
CA ILE A 435 -16.16 -2.56 -17.44
C ILE A 435 -14.70 -2.44 -17.84
N LEU A 436 -13.98 -3.55 -17.86
CA LEU A 436 -12.59 -3.62 -18.30
C LEU A 436 -12.47 -4.58 -19.48
N PRO A 437 -11.98 -4.13 -20.66
CA PRO A 437 -11.65 -5.04 -21.76
C PRO A 437 -10.57 -6.03 -21.34
N TRP A 438 -10.78 -7.29 -21.62
CA TRP A 438 -9.85 -8.37 -21.29
C TRP A 438 -9.27 -8.98 -22.56
N LEU A 439 -8.13 -8.45 -23.04
CA LEU A 439 -7.59 -8.79 -24.36
C LEU A 439 -6.32 -9.68 -24.29
N PHE A 440 -5.73 -9.85 -23.13
CA PHE A 440 -4.41 -10.46 -22.96
C PHE A 440 -4.44 -11.88 -22.39
N SER A 441 -5.57 -12.58 -22.52
CA SER A 441 -5.70 -13.95 -22.02
C SER A 441 -5.30 -14.95 -23.11
N TYR A 442 -4.22 -15.69 -22.86
CA TYR A 442 -3.74 -16.76 -23.72
C TYR A 442 -3.30 -17.97 -22.90
N ASN A 443 -3.66 -19.16 -23.34
CA ASN A 443 -3.08 -20.42 -22.85
C ASN A 443 -3.08 -21.46 -23.99
N TYR A 444 -2.30 -22.53 -23.83
CA TYR A 444 -2.12 -23.51 -24.88
C TYR A 444 -3.38 -24.29 -25.27
N TYR A 445 -4.35 -24.42 -24.38
CA TYR A 445 -5.60 -25.14 -24.67
C TYR A 445 -6.63 -24.26 -25.37
N ASN A 446 -6.92 -23.10 -24.81
CA ASN A 446 -7.95 -22.18 -25.35
C ASN A 446 -7.40 -21.27 -26.46
N GLY A 447 -6.08 -21.15 -26.61
CA GLY A 447 -5.47 -20.11 -27.41
C GLY A 447 -5.76 -18.72 -26.89
N TRP A 448 -5.95 -17.76 -27.76
CA TRP A 448 -6.37 -16.43 -27.37
C TRP A 448 -7.84 -16.42 -26.92
N THR A 449 -8.11 -15.82 -25.77
CA THR A 449 -9.44 -15.78 -25.13
C THR A 449 -9.80 -14.35 -24.75
N PRO A 450 -10.14 -13.49 -25.70
CA PRO A 450 -10.58 -12.13 -25.42
C PRO A 450 -11.95 -12.13 -24.74
N GLY A 451 -12.23 -11.10 -23.98
CA GLY A 451 -13.49 -10.93 -23.28
C GLY A 451 -13.62 -9.57 -22.61
N THR A 452 -14.46 -9.53 -21.61
CA THR A 452 -14.72 -8.35 -20.80
C THR A 452 -14.80 -8.76 -19.34
N MET A 453 -14.22 -7.98 -18.46
CA MET A 453 -14.42 -8.14 -17.02
C MET A 453 -15.39 -7.07 -16.52
N LEU A 454 -16.51 -7.50 -15.97
CA LEU A 454 -17.45 -6.68 -15.22
C LEU A 454 -17.12 -6.82 -13.73
N TYR A 455 -16.91 -5.72 -13.05
CA TYR A 455 -16.57 -5.81 -11.63
C TYR A 455 -17.17 -4.68 -10.79
N LYS A 456 -17.43 -4.98 -9.52
CA LYS A 456 -17.84 -4.04 -8.48
C LYS A 456 -17.04 -4.31 -7.22
N GLY A 457 -16.64 -3.23 -6.53
CA GLY A 457 -15.86 -3.33 -5.29
C GLY A 457 -14.37 -3.52 -5.55
N GLY A 458 -13.63 -4.05 -4.57
CA GLY A 458 -12.18 -4.26 -4.63
C GLY A 458 -11.34 -3.08 -4.15
N THR A 459 -11.93 -1.91 -3.92
CA THR A 459 -11.30 -0.74 -3.31
C THR A 459 -11.81 -0.54 -1.88
N PRO A 460 -11.09 0.19 -1.00
CA PRO A 460 -11.62 0.62 0.29
C PRO A 460 -12.99 1.30 0.14
N GLY A 461 -13.82 1.18 1.14
CA GLY A 461 -15.22 1.68 1.08
C GLY A 461 -16.24 0.64 0.64
N TYR A 462 -15.80 -0.51 0.10
CA TYR A 462 -16.68 -1.64 -0.21
C TYR A 462 -16.44 -2.83 0.71
N THR A 463 -17.52 -3.54 1.09
CA THR A 463 -17.43 -4.79 1.85
C THR A 463 -17.37 -6.02 0.95
N SER A 464 -17.78 -5.90 -0.29
CA SER A 464 -17.78 -7.01 -1.24
C SER A 464 -17.04 -6.66 -2.52
N THR A 465 -16.52 -7.72 -3.15
CA THR A 465 -15.95 -7.65 -4.49
C THR A 465 -16.63 -8.71 -5.35
N THR A 466 -17.14 -8.31 -6.48
CA THR A 466 -17.74 -9.23 -7.45
C THR A 466 -17.10 -9.00 -8.81
N SER A 467 -16.70 -10.06 -9.48
CA SER A 467 -16.28 -9.99 -10.89
C SER A 467 -16.94 -11.09 -11.70
N PHE A 468 -17.30 -10.75 -12.92
CA PHE A 468 -17.80 -11.67 -13.93
C PHE A 468 -17.06 -11.41 -15.22
N GLN A 469 -16.42 -12.44 -15.78
CA GLN A 469 -15.54 -12.33 -16.94
C GLN A 469 -16.00 -13.30 -18.03
N PRO A 470 -16.92 -12.91 -18.91
CA PRO A 470 -17.26 -13.63 -20.12
C PRO A 470 -16.12 -13.46 -21.14
N MET A 471 -15.74 -14.57 -21.78
CA MET A 471 -14.68 -14.65 -22.77
C MET A 471 -15.08 -15.60 -23.89
N TRP A 472 -14.36 -15.56 -25.02
CA TRP A 472 -14.54 -16.51 -26.12
C TRP A 472 -13.24 -17.29 -26.32
N ASP A 473 -13.38 -18.61 -26.32
CA ASP A 473 -12.29 -19.56 -26.59
C ASP A 473 -12.23 -19.82 -28.13
N PHE A 474 -11.25 -19.23 -28.78
CA PHE A 474 -11.13 -19.34 -30.23
C PHE A 474 -10.64 -20.70 -30.69
N ASN A 475 -9.80 -21.41 -29.95
CA ASN A 475 -9.31 -22.72 -30.33
C ASN A 475 -10.40 -23.79 -30.32
N ASN A 476 -11.28 -23.74 -29.32
CA ASN A 476 -12.33 -24.75 -29.14
C ASN A 476 -13.73 -24.25 -29.60
N ASN A 477 -13.81 -23.01 -30.09
CA ASN A 477 -15.03 -22.33 -30.55
C ASN A 477 -16.19 -22.42 -29.55
N GLN A 478 -15.93 -22.04 -28.29
CA GLN A 478 -16.90 -22.13 -27.21
C GLN A 478 -16.77 -20.95 -26.24
N PRO A 479 -17.85 -20.63 -25.48
CA PRO A 479 -17.76 -19.64 -24.43
C PRO A 479 -16.87 -20.13 -23.28
N ALA A 480 -16.01 -19.23 -22.78
CA ALA A 480 -15.26 -19.37 -21.55
C ALA A 480 -15.70 -18.30 -20.55
N LEU A 481 -15.64 -18.60 -19.28
CA LEU A 481 -16.06 -17.65 -18.23
C LEU A 481 -15.30 -17.85 -16.94
N LYS A 482 -15.19 -16.75 -16.18
CA LYS A 482 -14.80 -16.76 -14.77
C LYS A 482 -15.81 -15.93 -13.97
N PHE A 483 -16.07 -16.36 -12.76
CA PHE A 483 -16.88 -15.65 -11.78
C PHE A 483 -16.15 -15.67 -10.45
N PHE A 484 -16.19 -14.55 -9.75
CA PHE A 484 -15.69 -14.44 -8.38
C PHE A 484 -16.56 -13.49 -7.57
N HIS A 485 -16.91 -13.91 -6.38
CA HIS A 485 -17.55 -13.06 -5.38
C HIS A 485 -16.87 -13.26 -4.04
N ARG A 486 -16.57 -12.16 -3.36
CA ARG A 486 -16.02 -12.14 -2.00
C ARG A 486 -16.80 -11.14 -1.17
N LYS A 487 -17.20 -11.57 0.02
CA LYS A 487 -17.79 -10.70 1.05
C LYS A 487 -16.87 -10.67 2.27
N ASN A 488 -16.43 -9.48 2.67
CA ASN A 488 -15.71 -9.27 3.91
C ASN A 488 -16.72 -9.11 5.05
N PHE A 489 -16.37 -9.64 6.22
CA PHE A 489 -17.14 -9.48 7.45
C PHE A 489 -16.39 -8.57 8.40
N GLU A 490 -17.13 -7.88 9.23
CA GLU A 490 -16.62 -6.99 10.26
C GLU A 490 -15.89 -7.77 11.36
N THR A 491 -15.09 -7.05 12.14
CA THR A 491 -14.41 -7.58 13.32
C THR A 491 -15.43 -8.17 14.31
N ASN A 492 -15.11 -9.30 14.88
CA ASN A 492 -15.91 -9.94 15.94
C ASN A 492 -14.98 -10.48 17.03
N ASN A 493 -15.55 -11.12 18.05
CA ASN A 493 -14.80 -11.62 19.22
C ASN A 493 -13.72 -12.68 18.88
N PHE A 494 -13.74 -13.27 17.68
CA PHE A 494 -12.78 -14.28 17.25
C PHE A 494 -11.85 -13.78 16.15
N PHE A 495 -12.41 -13.04 15.20
CA PHE A 495 -11.69 -12.63 14.00
C PHE A 495 -11.63 -11.12 13.89
N LYS A 496 -10.42 -10.59 13.74
CA LYS A 496 -10.19 -9.20 13.35
C LYS A 496 -10.64 -8.95 11.89
N LYS A 497 -10.48 -9.97 11.03
CA LYS A 497 -10.89 -9.90 9.63
C LYS A 497 -11.30 -11.29 9.18
N SER A 498 -12.45 -11.39 8.56
CA SER A 498 -12.86 -12.63 7.90
C SER A 498 -13.54 -12.34 6.58
N PHE A 499 -13.51 -13.30 5.68
CA PHE A 499 -14.24 -13.22 4.43
C PHE A 499 -14.71 -14.59 3.96
N PHE A 500 -15.79 -14.55 3.23
CA PHE A 500 -16.31 -15.67 2.47
C PHE A 500 -16.14 -15.39 0.98
N SER A 501 -15.76 -16.38 0.19
CA SER A 501 -15.64 -16.24 -1.26
C SER A 501 -16.22 -17.44 -2.00
N ILE A 502 -16.83 -17.15 -3.14
CA ILE A 502 -17.29 -18.13 -4.12
C ILE A 502 -16.60 -17.82 -5.44
N SER A 503 -16.09 -18.84 -6.12
CA SER A 503 -15.58 -18.71 -7.47
C SER A 503 -16.11 -19.82 -8.36
N GLY A 504 -16.20 -19.53 -9.65
CA GLY A 504 -16.56 -20.51 -10.68
C GLY A 504 -15.83 -20.21 -11.97
N MET A 505 -15.49 -21.25 -12.74
CA MET A 505 -14.86 -21.09 -14.02
C MET A 505 -15.24 -22.19 -15.01
N LYS A 506 -15.31 -21.81 -16.27
CA LYS A 506 -15.14 -22.70 -17.43
C LYS A 506 -14.02 -22.12 -18.28
N TYR A 507 -12.79 -22.51 -17.96
CA TYR A 507 -11.58 -21.93 -18.56
C TYR A 507 -10.39 -22.86 -18.39
N GLN A 508 -9.46 -22.87 -19.35
CA GLN A 508 -8.29 -23.76 -19.38
C GLN A 508 -8.63 -25.26 -19.28
N GLY A 509 -9.75 -25.67 -19.89
CA GLY A 509 -10.21 -27.06 -19.82
C GLY A 509 -10.71 -27.50 -18.45
N ASN A 510 -10.92 -26.58 -17.52
CA ASN A 510 -11.50 -26.86 -16.23
C ASN A 510 -12.91 -26.23 -16.12
N THR A 511 -13.89 -27.07 -15.81
CA THR A 511 -15.21 -26.60 -15.33
C THR A 511 -15.28 -26.87 -13.85
N GLY A 512 -15.27 -25.81 -13.05
CA GLY A 512 -15.17 -25.98 -11.62
C GLY A 512 -15.52 -24.74 -10.84
N GLY A 513 -15.39 -24.83 -9.52
CA GLY A 513 -15.61 -23.71 -8.61
C GLY A 513 -15.11 -24.00 -7.21
N SER A 514 -15.06 -22.95 -6.40
CA SER A 514 -14.69 -23.08 -5.00
C SER A 514 -15.53 -22.20 -4.10
N ILE A 515 -15.69 -22.67 -2.87
CA ILE A 515 -16.25 -21.93 -1.75
C ILE A 515 -15.16 -21.90 -0.69
N LYS A 516 -14.81 -20.71 -0.18
CA LYS A 516 -13.78 -20.56 0.84
C LYS A 516 -14.20 -19.58 1.92
N PHE A 517 -13.90 -19.93 3.17
CA PHE A 517 -13.91 -19.03 4.31
C PHE A 517 -12.47 -18.82 4.76
N ASN A 518 -12.10 -17.57 5.02
CA ASN A 518 -10.82 -17.20 5.62
C ASN A 518 -11.09 -16.33 6.85
N GLY A 519 -10.52 -16.71 7.99
CA GLY A 519 -10.61 -15.95 9.23
C GLY A 519 -9.22 -15.66 9.78
N SER A 520 -8.92 -14.38 9.96
CA SER A 520 -7.71 -13.90 10.63
C SER A 520 -8.04 -13.59 12.08
N PHE A 521 -7.42 -14.32 13.01
CA PHE A 521 -7.68 -14.16 14.45
C PHE A 521 -7.24 -12.78 14.96
N LEU A 522 -7.85 -12.33 16.04
CA LEU A 522 -7.45 -11.13 16.75
C LEU A 522 -5.99 -11.26 17.23
N PRO A 523 -5.16 -10.22 17.12
CA PRO A 523 -3.86 -10.16 17.77
C PRO A 523 -4.03 -10.05 19.29
N ASN A 524 -3.03 -10.49 20.06
CA ASN A 524 -3.07 -10.37 21.51
C ASN A 524 -3.03 -8.89 21.97
N ASN A 525 -2.31 -8.06 21.22
CA ASN A 525 -2.22 -6.61 21.39
C ASN A 525 -1.73 -5.97 20.09
N TYR A 526 -1.69 -4.63 19.99
CA TYR A 526 -1.26 -3.91 18.78
C TYR A 526 0.23 -4.11 18.43
N SER A 527 1.06 -4.56 19.36
CA SER A 527 2.46 -4.91 19.11
C SER A 527 2.66 -6.39 18.72
N ASP A 528 1.61 -7.21 18.73
CA ASP A 528 1.66 -8.60 18.24
C ASP A 528 1.50 -8.63 16.72
N PHE A 529 2.63 -8.71 16.02
CA PHE A 529 2.70 -8.82 14.55
C PHE A 529 2.58 -10.25 14.03
N SER A 530 2.20 -11.20 14.88
CA SER A 530 1.86 -12.55 14.43
C SER A 530 0.51 -12.53 13.68
N LYS A 531 0.49 -13.16 12.51
CA LYS A 531 -0.74 -13.37 11.73
C LYS A 531 -1.15 -14.82 11.88
N LYS A 532 -2.32 -15.05 12.46
CA LYS A 532 -2.91 -16.37 12.65
C LYS A 532 -4.17 -16.44 11.80
N ASN A 533 -4.21 -17.35 10.83
CA ASN A 533 -5.35 -17.51 9.94
C ASN A 533 -5.87 -18.94 9.98
N ILE A 534 -7.17 -19.08 9.76
CA ILE A 534 -7.82 -20.35 9.44
C ILE A 534 -8.48 -20.23 8.06
N VAL A 535 -8.27 -21.22 7.21
CA VAL A 535 -8.88 -21.30 5.88
C VAL A 535 -9.67 -22.59 5.80
N VAL A 536 -10.96 -22.49 5.48
CA VAL A 536 -11.83 -23.62 5.20
C VAL A 536 -12.26 -23.53 3.74
N GLY A 537 -12.15 -24.61 3.00
CA GLY A 537 -12.44 -24.59 1.57
C GLY A 537 -13.15 -25.86 1.07
N MET A 538 -13.95 -25.67 0.05
CA MET A 538 -14.48 -26.72 -0.80
C MET A 538 -14.18 -26.36 -2.25
N ASN A 539 -13.60 -27.31 -3.01
CA ASN A 539 -13.35 -27.14 -4.44
C ASN A 539 -13.97 -28.28 -5.22
N TYR A 540 -14.56 -27.95 -6.35
CA TYR A 540 -14.98 -28.90 -7.38
C TYR A 540 -14.24 -28.60 -8.66
N SER A 541 -13.75 -29.64 -9.34
CA SER A 541 -13.14 -29.52 -10.67
C SER A 541 -13.52 -30.72 -11.54
N LYS A 542 -13.83 -30.45 -12.82
CA LYS A 542 -13.99 -31.45 -13.89
C LYS A 542 -13.08 -31.04 -15.02
N LEU A 543 -12.13 -31.91 -15.37
CA LEU A 543 -11.09 -31.65 -16.35
C LEU A 543 -11.48 -32.22 -17.71
N GLU A 544 -11.25 -31.43 -18.77
CA GLU A 544 -11.54 -31.80 -20.16
C GLU A 544 -10.36 -32.55 -20.79
N SER A 545 -10.68 -33.56 -21.61
CA SER A 545 -9.65 -34.32 -22.35
C SER A 545 -8.89 -33.40 -23.32
N GLY A 546 -7.58 -33.61 -23.43
CA GLY A 546 -6.69 -32.82 -24.31
C GLY A 546 -6.24 -31.47 -23.72
N ALA A 547 -6.80 -31.03 -22.58
CA ALA A 547 -6.42 -29.81 -21.91
C ALA A 547 -5.29 -30.02 -20.89
N PHE A 548 -5.04 -31.27 -20.49
CA PHE A 548 -4.13 -31.58 -19.36
C PHE A 548 -3.15 -32.67 -19.73
N ASP A 549 -1.95 -32.61 -19.19
CA ASP A 549 -0.98 -33.70 -19.22
C ASP A 549 -1.48 -34.86 -18.34
N THR A 550 -1.84 -35.98 -18.98
CA THR A 550 -2.37 -37.14 -18.28
C THR A 550 -1.33 -37.89 -17.43
N LEU A 551 -0.04 -37.58 -17.54
CA LEU A 551 0.98 -38.10 -16.65
C LEU A 551 0.78 -37.57 -15.22
N ILE A 552 0.32 -36.33 -15.07
CA ILE A 552 0.18 -35.61 -13.79
C ILE A 552 -1.24 -35.24 -13.40
N TYR A 553 -2.22 -35.39 -14.32
CA TYR A 553 -3.63 -35.11 -14.05
C TYR A 553 -4.53 -36.32 -14.36
N SER A 554 -5.45 -36.57 -13.46
CA SER A 554 -6.60 -37.47 -13.69
C SER A 554 -7.77 -36.66 -14.18
N LEU A 555 -8.41 -37.06 -15.26
CA LEU A 555 -9.52 -36.30 -15.90
C LEU A 555 -10.87 -36.45 -15.20
N SER A 556 -10.95 -37.29 -14.16
CA SER A 556 -12.20 -37.47 -13.38
C SER A 556 -12.58 -36.20 -12.63
N SER A 557 -13.89 -36.01 -12.42
CA SER A 557 -14.38 -34.97 -11.52
C SER A 557 -13.99 -35.25 -10.08
N VAL A 558 -13.57 -34.21 -9.37
CA VAL A 558 -13.11 -34.31 -7.98
C VAL A 558 -13.73 -33.19 -7.15
N THR A 559 -14.29 -33.57 -6.01
CA THR A 559 -14.66 -32.61 -4.94
C THR A 559 -13.71 -32.79 -3.78
N THR A 560 -13.10 -31.71 -3.32
CA THR A 560 -12.21 -31.70 -2.16
C THR A 560 -12.70 -30.72 -1.08
N PHE A 561 -12.47 -31.11 0.17
CA PHE A 561 -12.63 -30.27 1.34
C PHE A 561 -11.27 -30.01 1.96
N SER A 562 -11.01 -28.78 2.39
CA SER A 562 -9.74 -28.40 3.00
C SER A 562 -9.94 -27.60 4.28
N LEU A 563 -9.07 -27.84 5.25
CA LEU A 563 -8.91 -27.02 6.45
C LEU A 563 -7.41 -26.74 6.61
N GLU A 564 -7.06 -25.48 6.75
CA GLU A 564 -5.68 -25.04 6.88
C GLU A 564 -5.57 -24.03 8.03
N TYR A 565 -4.52 -24.17 8.84
CA TYR A 565 -4.09 -23.18 9.83
C TYR A 565 -2.76 -22.58 9.43
N GLN A 566 -2.65 -21.26 9.47
CA GLN A 566 -1.47 -20.51 9.07
C GLN A 566 -1.02 -19.61 10.22
N LEU A 567 0.24 -19.68 10.60
CA LEU A 567 0.88 -18.81 11.57
C LEU A 567 2.11 -18.17 10.95
N ASN A 568 2.15 -16.85 10.91
CA ASN A 568 3.34 -16.08 10.50
C ASN A 568 3.76 -15.17 11.65
N ARG A 569 5.03 -15.22 12.04
CA ARG A 569 5.61 -14.38 13.09
C ARG A 569 6.78 -13.58 12.56
N LYS A 570 6.83 -12.31 12.92
CA LYS A 570 8.04 -11.49 12.87
C LYS A 570 8.66 -11.55 14.26
N LEU A 571 9.94 -11.82 14.34
CA LEU A 571 10.69 -11.97 15.58
C LEU A 571 11.84 -10.96 15.57
N ASP A 572 12.29 -10.54 16.72
CA ASP A 572 13.44 -9.66 16.86
C ASP A 572 14.70 -10.49 17.08
N GLY A 573 15.81 -10.12 16.42
CA GLY A 573 17.09 -10.81 16.51
C GLY A 573 17.47 -11.64 15.30
N ILE A 574 18.41 -12.57 15.48
CA ILE A 574 18.94 -13.43 14.39
C ILE A 574 17.83 -14.24 13.74
N LEU A 575 16.88 -14.74 14.52
CA LEU A 575 15.66 -15.38 14.03
C LEU A 575 14.62 -14.31 13.77
N ASN A 576 14.55 -13.80 12.53
CA ASN A 576 13.72 -12.62 12.24
C ASN A 576 12.31 -12.94 11.74
N ARG A 577 12.08 -14.13 11.19
CA ARG A 577 10.74 -14.56 10.73
C ARG A 577 10.56 -16.06 10.91
N SER A 578 9.33 -16.45 11.24
CA SER A 578 8.92 -17.86 11.14
C SER A 578 7.49 -17.95 10.58
N SER A 579 7.24 -19.00 9.80
CA SER A 579 5.89 -19.39 9.41
C SER A 579 5.66 -20.87 9.70
N PHE A 580 4.46 -21.17 10.12
CA PHE A 580 3.99 -22.53 10.33
C PHE A 580 2.61 -22.66 9.68
N ASN A 581 2.50 -23.54 8.69
CA ASN A 581 1.25 -23.86 8.02
C ASN A 581 0.99 -25.34 8.17
N THR A 582 -0.22 -25.71 8.50
CA THR A 582 -0.63 -27.12 8.57
C THR A 582 -2.06 -27.25 8.06
N GLY A 583 -2.38 -28.38 7.46
CA GLY A 583 -3.72 -28.57 6.92
C GLY A 583 -4.04 -30.02 6.60
N ILE A 584 -5.31 -30.19 6.28
CA ILE A 584 -5.88 -31.41 5.73
C ILE A 584 -6.62 -31.07 4.45
N ILE A 585 -6.48 -31.92 3.44
CA ILE A 585 -7.33 -31.94 2.25
C ILE A 585 -7.91 -33.36 2.10
N ALA A 586 -9.21 -33.45 1.90
CA ALA A 586 -9.93 -34.71 1.83
C ALA A 586 -10.92 -34.74 0.66
N SER A 587 -11.16 -35.95 0.14
CA SER A 587 -12.17 -36.30 -0.84
C SER A 587 -12.72 -37.69 -0.55
N SER A 588 -13.68 -38.18 -1.31
CA SER A 588 -14.22 -39.55 -1.14
C SER A 588 -13.15 -40.65 -1.27
N GLY A 589 -12.07 -40.41 -2.00
CA GLY A 589 -11.01 -41.41 -2.27
C GLY A 589 -9.71 -41.21 -1.51
N PHE A 590 -9.51 -40.09 -0.80
CA PHE A 590 -8.27 -39.82 -0.06
C PHE A 590 -8.44 -38.77 1.03
N ALA A 591 -7.55 -38.81 2.02
CA ALA A 591 -7.33 -37.75 2.98
C ALA A 591 -5.83 -37.57 3.20
N LYS A 592 -5.32 -36.35 3.03
CA LYS A 592 -3.91 -35.99 3.15
C LYS A 592 -3.74 -34.91 4.20
N VAL A 593 -2.85 -35.12 5.14
CA VAL A 593 -2.40 -34.10 6.12
C VAL A 593 -1.00 -33.65 5.78
N TRP A 594 -0.71 -32.38 6.09
CA TRP A 594 0.62 -31.82 5.82
C TRP A 594 0.96 -30.69 6.80
N THR A 595 2.26 -30.43 6.93
CA THR A 595 2.80 -29.28 7.63
C THR A 595 3.95 -28.68 6.83
N ASP A 596 4.06 -27.34 6.86
CA ASP A 596 5.10 -26.55 6.18
C ASP A 596 5.58 -25.48 7.15
N THR A 597 6.83 -25.59 7.58
CA THR A 597 7.46 -24.67 8.53
C THR A 597 8.63 -23.98 7.87
N LYS A 598 8.69 -22.66 7.93
CA LYS A 598 9.83 -21.87 7.45
C LYS A 598 10.39 -21.02 8.58
N VAL A 599 11.70 -20.96 8.62
CA VAL A 599 12.45 -20.17 9.59
C VAL A 599 13.51 -19.37 8.85
N ASN A 600 13.52 -18.05 9.06
CA ASN A 600 14.50 -17.15 8.46
C ASN A 600 15.48 -16.68 9.54
N PHE A 601 16.76 -16.92 9.30
CA PHE A 601 17.86 -16.42 10.09
C PHE A 601 18.49 -15.22 9.36
N GLN A 602 18.68 -14.11 10.06
CA GLN A 602 19.33 -12.90 9.56
C GLN A 602 20.57 -12.63 10.40
N PHE A 603 21.74 -12.81 9.81
CA PHE A 603 23.02 -12.64 10.51
C PHE A 603 23.56 -11.22 10.36
N SER A 604 23.21 -10.54 9.26
CA SER A 604 23.50 -9.12 9.00
C SER A 604 22.46 -8.58 7.99
N GLU A 605 22.51 -7.29 7.67
CA GLU A 605 21.60 -6.67 6.67
C GLU A 605 21.59 -7.40 5.32
N LYS A 606 22.71 -8.00 4.91
CA LYS A 606 22.90 -8.66 3.61
C LYS A 606 23.00 -10.18 3.68
N LEU A 607 23.20 -10.75 4.86
CA LEU A 607 23.45 -12.18 5.02
C LEU A 607 22.37 -12.84 5.87
N GLY A 608 21.66 -13.79 5.29
CA GLY A 608 20.65 -14.60 5.97
C GLY A 608 20.49 -15.97 5.33
N THR A 609 19.62 -16.79 5.91
CA THR A 609 19.29 -18.12 5.41
C THR A 609 17.85 -18.46 5.76
N GLU A 610 17.07 -18.91 4.77
CA GLU A 610 15.77 -19.55 4.99
C GLU A 610 15.95 -21.06 5.06
N ILE A 611 15.41 -21.69 6.10
CA ILE A 611 15.28 -23.13 6.22
C ILE A 611 13.78 -23.44 6.22
N ARG A 612 13.35 -24.31 5.31
CA ARG A 612 11.99 -24.83 5.25
C ARG A 612 12.00 -26.31 5.54
N PHE A 613 11.08 -26.75 6.40
CA PHE A 613 10.75 -28.14 6.64
C PHE A 613 9.31 -28.40 6.20
N TRP A 614 9.11 -29.42 5.40
CA TRP A 614 7.79 -29.89 4.97
C TRP A 614 7.62 -31.36 5.30
N ALA A 615 6.44 -31.75 5.78
CA ALA A 615 6.09 -33.15 5.98
C ALA A 615 4.61 -33.37 5.60
N GLY A 616 4.31 -34.52 5.02
CA GLY A 616 2.94 -34.89 4.67
C GLY A 616 2.74 -36.40 4.69
N ASN A 617 1.48 -36.78 4.92
CA ASN A 617 1.07 -38.18 4.94
C ASN A 617 -0.39 -38.32 4.43
N PHE A 618 -0.68 -39.43 3.79
CA PHE A 618 -2.03 -39.82 3.47
C PHE A 618 -2.59 -40.69 4.61
N ILE A 619 -3.68 -40.26 5.20
CA ILE A 619 -4.41 -41.04 6.22
C ILE A 619 -5.24 -42.12 5.53
N ASN A 620 -5.87 -41.76 4.40
CA ASN A 620 -6.59 -42.63 3.52
C ASN A 620 -6.15 -42.36 2.08
N ASN A 621 -5.74 -43.39 1.35
CA ASN A 621 -5.16 -43.28 0.00
C ASN A 621 -5.75 -44.29 -1.00
N VAL A 622 -7.04 -44.54 -0.94
CA VAL A 622 -7.75 -45.37 -1.90
C VAL A 622 -7.78 -44.68 -3.27
N ASN A 623 -6.64 -44.64 -3.95
CA ASN A 623 -6.44 -44.09 -5.28
C ASN A 623 -6.69 -42.56 -5.44
N PRO A 624 -5.91 -41.71 -4.79
CA PRO A 624 -6.02 -40.26 -4.98
C PRO A 624 -5.73 -39.87 -6.43
N PRO A 625 -6.52 -38.94 -7.04
CA PRO A 625 -6.24 -38.43 -8.35
C PRO A 625 -4.81 -37.89 -8.47
N LYS A 626 -4.16 -38.07 -9.63
CA LYS A 626 -2.74 -37.78 -9.83
C LYS A 626 -2.36 -36.38 -9.33
N GLN A 627 -3.14 -35.35 -9.61
CA GLN A 627 -2.89 -33.95 -9.20
C GLN A 627 -2.90 -33.71 -7.68
N PHE A 628 -3.41 -34.65 -6.86
CA PHE A 628 -3.42 -34.55 -5.40
C PHE A 628 -2.34 -35.40 -4.72
N ARG A 629 -1.57 -36.22 -5.46
CA ARG A 629 -0.42 -36.94 -4.94
C ARG A 629 0.64 -35.96 -4.45
N THR A 630 1.54 -36.41 -3.60
CA THR A 630 2.67 -35.60 -3.19
C THR A 630 3.83 -35.81 -4.15
N TYR A 631 4.20 -34.76 -4.86
CA TYR A 631 5.32 -34.72 -5.80
C TYR A 631 6.58 -34.24 -5.09
N LEU A 632 7.70 -34.99 -5.22
CA LEU A 632 8.96 -34.63 -4.58
C LEU A 632 9.54 -33.33 -5.13
N SER A 633 9.39 -33.09 -6.42
CA SER A 633 9.94 -31.95 -7.14
C SER A 633 9.00 -30.73 -7.22
N GLY A 634 8.07 -30.59 -6.29
CA GLY A 634 7.10 -29.49 -6.24
C GLY A 634 5.69 -29.88 -6.67
N GLY A 635 4.75 -28.97 -6.51
CA GLY A 635 3.33 -29.19 -6.79
C GLY A 635 2.95 -29.02 -8.27
N VAL A 636 1.72 -29.42 -8.58
CA VAL A 636 1.13 -29.35 -9.93
C VAL A 636 -0.08 -28.42 -10.01
N ASP A 637 -0.31 -27.59 -8.98
CA ASP A 637 -1.40 -26.63 -8.88
C ASP A 637 -2.81 -27.21 -9.14
N PRO A 638 -3.28 -28.17 -8.33
CA PRO A 638 -4.56 -28.83 -8.53
C PRO A 638 -5.78 -27.91 -8.38
N ASN A 639 -5.60 -26.75 -7.74
CA ASN A 639 -6.64 -25.77 -7.45
C ASN A 639 -6.64 -24.56 -8.41
N PHE A 640 -5.82 -24.57 -9.46
CA PHE A 640 -5.76 -23.52 -10.48
C PHE A 640 -5.46 -22.14 -9.92
N THR A 641 -4.54 -22.06 -8.96
CA THR A 641 -4.16 -20.82 -8.28
C THR A 641 -3.10 -20.02 -9.02
N SER A 642 -2.35 -20.64 -9.92
CA SER A 642 -1.34 -19.99 -10.77
C SER A 642 -1.83 -19.78 -12.18
N TYR A 643 -1.96 -18.52 -12.60
CA TYR A 643 -2.44 -18.14 -13.93
C TYR A 643 -1.49 -18.52 -15.06
N VAL A 644 -0.19 -18.41 -14.84
CA VAL A 644 0.84 -18.63 -15.88
C VAL A 644 1.36 -20.05 -15.94
N TYR A 645 0.87 -20.95 -15.08
CA TYR A 645 1.28 -22.34 -15.07
C TYR A 645 0.64 -23.10 -16.23
N ASP A 646 1.46 -23.68 -17.13
CA ASP A 646 0.97 -24.55 -18.21
C ASP A 646 0.71 -25.98 -17.72
N ARG A 647 -0.53 -26.40 -17.77
CA ARG A 647 -1.00 -27.73 -17.35
C ARG A 647 -1.14 -28.71 -18.51
N THR A 648 -0.90 -28.27 -19.74
CA THR A 648 -1.15 -29.07 -20.96
C THR A 648 0.01 -29.99 -21.32
N GLY A 649 1.21 -29.77 -20.77
CA GLY A 649 2.44 -30.44 -21.17
C GLY A 649 2.90 -30.14 -22.60
N ARG A 650 2.28 -29.17 -23.30
CA ARG A 650 2.51 -28.87 -24.72
C ARG A 650 3.65 -27.88 -24.98
N SER A 651 4.24 -27.33 -23.94
CA SER A 651 5.32 -26.35 -24.06
C SER A 651 6.68 -26.99 -24.45
N ASN A 652 6.66 -27.89 -25.45
CA ASN A 652 7.81 -28.63 -25.91
C ASN A 652 8.99 -27.70 -26.27
N GLY A 653 10.12 -27.85 -25.60
CA GLY A 653 11.38 -27.16 -25.90
C GLY A 653 11.49 -25.74 -25.39
N ALA A 654 10.48 -25.17 -24.74
CA ALA A 654 10.54 -23.84 -24.12
C ALA A 654 11.00 -23.94 -22.65
N ILE A 655 11.62 -22.85 -22.15
CA ILE A 655 11.96 -22.69 -20.72
C ILE A 655 10.74 -22.93 -19.81
N LEU A 656 9.52 -22.63 -20.30
CA LEU A 656 8.27 -22.86 -19.60
C LEU A 656 7.90 -24.33 -19.38
N GLN A 657 8.53 -25.28 -20.07
CA GLN A 657 8.29 -26.71 -19.88
C GLN A 657 8.73 -27.19 -18.47
N ASN A 658 9.75 -26.57 -17.93
CA ASN A 658 10.34 -26.93 -16.63
C ASN A 658 9.81 -26.06 -15.50
N GLN A 659 8.50 -25.94 -15.38
CA GLN A 659 7.84 -25.14 -14.35
C GLN A 659 8.00 -25.74 -12.96
N TYR A 660 8.12 -24.88 -11.95
CA TYR A 660 8.23 -25.26 -10.54
C TYR A 660 7.25 -24.48 -9.68
N ILE A 661 6.43 -25.19 -8.93
CA ILE A 661 5.60 -24.63 -7.86
C ILE A 661 6.12 -25.19 -6.53
N ASN A 662 6.46 -24.27 -5.62
CA ASN A 662 7.00 -24.63 -4.31
C ASN A 662 5.89 -25.21 -3.40
N GLU A 663 5.64 -26.48 -3.53
CA GLU A 663 4.66 -27.26 -2.78
C GLU A 663 5.27 -28.64 -2.43
N GLY A 664 4.69 -29.34 -1.47
CA GLY A 664 5.22 -30.63 -1.04
C GLY A 664 6.67 -30.52 -0.50
N PRO A 665 7.48 -31.58 -0.59
CA PRO A 665 8.88 -31.58 -0.17
C PRO A 665 9.75 -30.53 -0.85
N GLY A 666 9.39 -30.12 -2.06
CA GLY A 666 9.97 -28.96 -2.73
C GLY A 666 11.41 -29.16 -3.22
N LEU A 667 11.81 -30.36 -3.66
CA LEU A 667 13.08 -30.56 -4.35
C LEU A 667 13.15 -29.71 -5.61
N ARG A 668 14.04 -28.75 -5.67
CA ARG A 668 14.17 -27.83 -6.80
C ARG A 668 14.83 -28.44 -8.03
N GLY A 669 15.51 -29.57 -7.87
CA GLY A 669 15.99 -30.40 -8.95
C GLY A 669 14.83 -31.10 -9.69
N TYR A 670 15.10 -31.59 -10.88
CA TYR A 670 14.13 -32.29 -11.68
C TYR A 670 14.17 -33.79 -11.38
N LEU A 671 13.06 -34.37 -10.99
CA LEU A 671 12.96 -35.79 -10.66
C LEU A 671 11.82 -36.41 -11.46
N MET A 672 12.17 -37.30 -12.39
CA MET A 672 11.24 -38.08 -13.21
C MET A 672 11.42 -39.57 -13.04
N ASN A 673 10.34 -40.30 -13.15
CA ASN A 673 10.37 -41.76 -13.28
C ASN A 673 10.82 -42.18 -14.68
N LYS A 674 11.08 -43.50 -14.87
CA LYS A 674 11.48 -44.05 -16.18
C LYS A 674 10.45 -43.81 -17.30
N ASP A 675 9.19 -43.68 -16.95
CA ASP A 675 8.08 -43.41 -17.89
C ASP A 675 7.90 -41.91 -18.22
N GLY A 676 8.81 -41.05 -17.73
CA GLY A 676 8.72 -39.60 -17.88
C GLY A 676 7.74 -38.90 -16.96
N SER A 677 7.09 -39.61 -16.03
CA SER A 677 6.22 -38.98 -15.02
C SER A 677 7.03 -38.43 -13.85
N PRO A 678 6.62 -37.29 -13.24
CA PRO A 678 7.24 -36.79 -12.02
C PRO A 678 7.07 -37.80 -10.86
N THR A 679 8.13 -37.98 -10.08
CA THR A 679 8.09 -38.87 -8.92
C THR A 679 7.12 -38.36 -7.88
N SER A 680 6.15 -39.18 -7.51
CA SER A 680 5.10 -38.87 -6.54
C SER A 680 4.85 -40.03 -5.60
N THR A 681 4.30 -39.74 -4.43
CA THR A 681 3.92 -40.74 -3.43
C THR A 681 2.55 -40.47 -2.85
N THR A 682 1.92 -41.52 -2.33
CA THR A 682 0.70 -41.48 -1.52
C THR A 682 0.94 -41.89 -0.09
N ASN A 683 2.21 -41.99 0.34
CA ASN A 683 2.66 -42.33 1.69
C ASN A 683 3.30 -41.12 2.38
N SER A 684 3.85 -41.37 3.57
CA SER A 684 4.59 -40.37 4.35
C SER A 684 5.84 -39.92 3.62
N VAL A 685 6.03 -38.61 3.55
CA VAL A 685 7.16 -37.96 2.91
C VAL A 685 7.53 -36.66 3.62
N TRP A 686 8.80 -36.33 3.62
CA TRP A 686 9.34 -35.12 4.21
C TRP A 686 10.34 -34.44 3.26
N GLY A 687 10.59 -33.18 3.48
CA GLY A 687 11.58 -32.38 2.76
C GLY A 687 12.15 -31.25 3.61
N ILE A 688 13.42 -30.94 3.34
CA ILE A 688 14.15 -29.81 3.92
C ILE A 688 14.71 -28.98 2.78
N ASN A 689 14.45 -27.67 2.78
CA ASN A 689 14.99 -26.75 1.80
C ASN A 689 15.82 -25.69 2.52
N ILE A 690 17.06 -25.50 2.10
CA ILE A 690 17.97 -24.48 2.64
C ILE A 690 18.26 -23.49 1.53
N THR A 691 17.97 -22.21 1.78
CA THR A 691 18.12 -21.13 0.82
C THR A 691 18.86 -19.95 1.48
N PRO A 692 20.19 -19.87 1.35
CA PRO A 692 20.96 -18.71 1.80
C PRO A 692 20.64 -17.45 0.99
N SER A 693 21.05 -16.29 1.48
CA SER A 693 20.95 -15.00 0.74
C SER A 693 21.83 -14.95 -0.52
N VAL A 694 22.82 -15.85 -0.62
CA VAL A 694 23.60 -16.06 -1.84
C VAL A 694 22.82 -16.95 -2.81
N PRO A 695 23.05 -16.89 -4.12
CA PRO A 695 22.27 -17.62 -5.12
C PRO A 695 22.58 -19.12 -5.14
N PHE A 696 22.45 -19.77 -3.99
CA PHE A 696 22.73 -21.17 -3.78
C PHE A 696 21.58 -21.85 -3.03
N TYR A 697 21.35 -23.13 -3.25
CA TYR A 697 20.37 -23.90 -2.48
C TYR A 697 20.78 -25.35 -2.25
N ILE A 698 20.26 -25.91 -1.18
CA ILE A 698 20.33 -27.36 -0.88
C ILE A 698 18.92 -27.84 -0.53
N ASP A 699 18.46 -28.91 -1.14
CA ASP A 699 17.22 -29.59 -0.80
C ASP A 699 17.48 -31.05 -0.47
N LEU A 700 16.76 -31.53 0.52
CA LEU A 700 16.75 -32.94 0.97
C LEU A 700 15.29 -33.40 1.00
N ALA A 701 15.01 -34.63 0.60
CA ALA A 701 13.71 -35.25 0.79
C ALA A 701 13.82 -36.75 0.96
N GLY A 702 12.86 -37.33 1.66
CA GLY A 702 12.75 -38.77 1.87
C GLY A 702 11.33 -39.16 2.26
N GLY A 703 11.05 -40.45 2.29
CA GLY A 703 9.72 -40.93 2.64
C GLY A 703 9.66 -42.46 2.67
N LYS A 704 8.49 -42.97 3.07
CA LYS A 704 8.28 -44.41 3.29
C LYS A 704 8.49 -45.27 2.02
N ASP A 705 8.20 -44.68 0.84
CA ASP A 705 8.32 -45.40 -0.44
C ASP A 705 9.74 -45.38 -1.02
N PHE A 706 10.68 -44.73 -0.34
CA PHE A 706 12.00 -44.45 -0.85
C PHE A 706 13.05 -45.07 0.08
N ASN A 707 13.97 -45.88 -0.48
CA ASN A 707 15.06 -46.48 0.29
C ASN A 707 16.14 -45.47 0.65
N ASP A 708 16.26 -44.39 -0.15
CA ASP A 708 17.33 -43.39 -0.01
C ASP A 708 16.75 -41.96 0.22
N THR A 709 17.60 -41.10 0.78
CA THR A 709 17.34 -39.69 0.86
C THR A 709 17.76 -39.03 -0.43
N PHE A 710 16.85 -38.28 -1.04
CA PHE A 710 17.11 -37.49 -2.25
C PHE A 710 17.75 -36.14 -1.87
N THR A 711 18.80 -35.76 -2.59
CA THR A 711 19.52 -34.50 -2.39
C THR A 711 19.63 -33.75 -3.70
N THR A 712 19.32 -32.46 -3.70
CA THR A 712 19.61 -31.54 -4.81
C THR A 712 20.39 -30.34 -4.32
N VAL A 713 21.33 -29.91 -5.15
CA VAL A 713 22.13 -28.70 -4.93
C VAL A 713 22.16 -27.88 -6.22
N GLY A 714 22.06 -26.55 -6.12
CA GLY A 714 22.07 -25.71 -7.31
C GLY A 714 22.08 -24.23 -7.02
N LEU A 715 21.84 -23.45 -8.07
CA LEU A 715 21.77 -22.00 -8.03
C LEU A 715 20.33 -21.53 -8.24
N LYS A 716 19.96 -20.44 -7.58
CA LYS A 716 18.66 -19.79 -7.76
C LYS A 716 18.86 -18.27 -7.94
N PHE A 717 18.42 -17.76 -9.08
CA PHE A 717 18.45 -16.34 -9.43
C PHE A 717 17.03 -15.86 -9.64
N GLY A 718 16.44 -15.27 -8.60
CA GLY A 718 15.02 -14.89 -8.65
C GLY A 718 14.14 -16.10 -8.98
N PRO A 719 13.37 -16.10 -10.10
CA PRO A 719 12.54 -17.23 -10.50
C PRO A 719 13.33 -18.40 -11.13
N LEU A 720 14.56 -18.18 -11.57
CA LEU A 720 15.36 -19.17 -12.29
C LEU A 720 16.06 -20.11 -11.31
N ILE A 721 15.88 -21.43 -11.53
CA ILE A 721 16.47 -22.51 -10.75
C ILE A 721 17.38 -23.33 -11.67
N LEU A 722 18.66 -23.45 -11.29
CA LEU A 722 19.69 -24.20 -12.02
C LEU A 722 20.21 -25.31 -11.12
N PRO A 723 19.73 -26.57 -11.26
CA PRO A 723 20.26 -27.70 -10.54
C PRO A 723 21.71 -27.99 -11.00
N LEU A 724 22.61 -28.25 -10.04
CA LEU A 724 24.00 -28.58 -10.30
C LEU A 724 24.34 -30.03 -9.88
N TYR A 725 23.58 -30.61 -8.96
CA TYR A 725 23.73 -31.94 -8.44
C TYR A 725 22.40 -32.59 -8.07
N GLN A 726 22.25 -33.88 -8.32
CA GLN A 726 21.11 -34.71 -7.97
C GLN A 726 21.61 -36.12 -7.56
N SER A 727 21.10 -36.68 -6.44
CA SER A 727 21.54 -37.95 -5.90
C SER A 727 20.75 -39.18 -6.34
N TRP A 728 19.63 -39.04 -7.05
CA TRP A 728 18.66 -40.11 -7.34
C TRP A 728 18.78 -40.71 -8.74
N GLU A 729 19.61 -40.21 -9.58
CA GLU A 729 19.87 -40.85 -10.85
C GLU A 729 20.83 -42.03 -10.61
N LEU A 730 20.55 -43.18 -11.22
CA LEU A 730 21.30 -44.42 -11.13
C LEU A 730 22.83 -44.28 -11.40
N GLU A 731 23.22 -43.10 -11.85
CA GLU A 731 24.58 -42.62 -11.96
C GLU A 731 24.64 -41.25 -11.28
N ASN A 732 25.53 -41.07 -10.32
CA ASN A 732 25.87 -39.79 -9.71
C ASN A 732 26.29 -38.79 -10.78
N LYS A 733 25.30 -38.03 -11.35
CA LYS A 733 25.53 -37.05 -12.41
C LYS A 733 25.68 -35.68 -11.79
N SER A 734 26.93 -35.28 -11.57
CA SER A 734 27.29 -33.86 -11.42
C SER A 734 27.21 -33.15 -12.77
N VAL A 735 27.20 -31.80 -12.79
CA VAL A 735 27.30 -30.99 -14.01
C VAL A 735 28.43 -31.46 -14.89
N LYS A 736 28.13 -32.17 -15.96
CA LYS A 736 29.12 -32.64 -16.95
C LYS A 736 29.22 -31.73 -18.14
N ASP A 737 28.12 -31.06 -18.49
CA ASP A 737 28.05 -30.08 -19.57
C ASP A 737 26.85 -29.10 -19.45
N PHE A 738 26.84 -28.08 -20.30
CA PHE A 738 25.79 -27.07 -20.33
C PHE A 738 24.41 -27.63 -20.74
N ASN A 739 24.38 -28.66 -21.56
CA ASN A 739 23.11 -29.27 -22.00
C ASN A 739 22.40 -29.94 -20.83
N TRP A 740 23.17 -30.62 -19.96
CA TRP A 740 22.61 -31.23 -18.74
C TRP A 740 21.90 -30.17 -17.84
N VAL A 741 22.51 -28.99 -17.65
CA VAL A 741 21.93 -27.87 -16.87
C VAL A 741 20.71 -27.31 -17.57
N LYS A 742 20.77 -27.11 -18.90
CA LYS A 742 19.68 -26.58 -19.71
C LYS A 742 18.42 -27.47 -19.65
N ASP A 743 18.60 -28.78 -19.72
CA ASP A 743 17.50 -29.76 -19.69
C ASP A 743 16.80 -29.80 -18.30
N ARG A 744 17.50 -29.37 -17.23
CA ARG A 744 17.02 -29.41 -15.85
C ARG A 744 16.72 -28.03 -15.28
N MET A 745 16.97 -26.98 -16.01
CA MET A 745 16.64 -25.62 -15.65
C MET A 745 15.13 -25.47 -15.43
N ARG A 746 14.74 -24.83 -14.33
CA ARG A 746 13.34 -24.63 -13.96
C ARG A 746 13.03 -23.17 -13.72
N ILE A 747 11.78 -22.80 -13.93
CA ILE A 747 11.24 -21.47 -13.60
C ILE A 747 10.22 -21.61 -12.49
N SER A 748 10.50 -20.93 -11.37
CA SER A 748 9.58 -20.87 -10.24
C SER A 748 8.47 -19.85 -10.51
N PHE A 749 7.24 -20.31 -10.49
CA PHE A 749 6.05 -19.47 -10.52
C PHE A 749 5.45 -19.41 -9.12
N SER A 750 5.60 -18.27 -8.46
CA SER A 750 5.01 -17.99 -7.14
C SER A 750 4.23 -16.69 -7.14
N THR A 751 3.47 -16.42 -8.19
CA THR A 751 2.79 -15.14 -8.33
C THR A 751 1.28 -15.29 -8.15
N ASN A 752 0.83 -15.08 -6.92
CA ASN A 752 -0.50 -14.55 -6.70
C ASN A 752 -0.44 -13.04 -6.96
N ILE A 753 -0.72 -12.60 -8.17
CA ILE A 753 -0.86 -11.17 -8.47
C ILE A 753 -2.24 -10.75 -7.96
N ASN A 754 -2.25 -10.04 -6.86
CA ASN A 754 -3.47 -9.51 -6.25
C ASN A 754 -3.56 -8.02 -6.63
N LEU A 755 -4.17 -7.72 -7.76
CA LEU A 755 -4.45 -6.36 -8.19
C LEU A 755 -5.88 -5.99 -7.74
N PHE A 756 -6.00 -5.01 -6.84
CA PHE A 756 -7.28 -4.48 -6.34
C PHE A 756 -8.24 -5.55 -5.76
N GLY A 757 -7.71 -6.58 -5.13
CA GLY A 757 -8.51 -7.66 -4.56
C GLY A 757 -8.90 -8.77 -5.54
N PHE A 758 -8.50 -8.67 -6.81
CA PHE A 758 -8.62 -9.75 -7.78
C PHE A 758 -7.40 -10.65 -7.73
N GLN A 759 -7.59 -11.96 -7.59
CA GLN A 759 -6.56 -12.97 -7.82
C GLN A 759 -6.51 -13.28 -9.32
N PHE A 760 -5.41 -12.94 -9.96
CA PHE A 760 -5.12 -13.28 -11.34
C PHE A 760 -4.34 -14.57 -11.41
#